data_15a4c300d50eeed2741ca6c9796764ea
#
_entry.id   15a4c300d50eeed2741ca6c9796764ea
#
_cell.length_a   1.000
_cell.length_b   1.000
_cell.length_c   1.000
_cell.angle_alpha   90.00
_cell.angle_beta   90.00
_cell.angle_gamma   90.00
#
_symmetry.space_group_name_H-M   'P 1'
#
loop_
_entity.id
_entity.type
_entity.pdbx_description
1 polymer ?
#
loop_
_entity_poly.entity_id
_entity_poly.type
_entity_poly.pdbx_seq_one_letter_code
_entity_poly.pdbx_strand_id
1 'polypeptide(L)'
;MLLFWGCLGGEPLSEELKINSVNQIIKGTDIYVRGNKILSIGLVVKGRIRINTEGINVVVGSGSFLGLCDLPGGEYKVTYTADSDAIIYAFPAINFNQEVRALIKVNNDYAGLMFSTLSKYIRELSKVYDTMKKMAFKMYDFLKSADENYREIAQNAGIRVSQEDILSGIKPYDTSRDAGIDSDKIIYYKACCDIPSDVLKKFLDVNVVMPVYHIIDETRVVNFLVSRCTLDVTYLKNIAGPLIINSDSIFSRVLQLATALKNMDAEVTDVLSLFDDVVDHINTLDKFLYDKACVDAGIDHEYMENSYFTLINGGSAAGSGEESSKAGEEKPGIKVLDGALDFILSYSGVDSEIAKQFRDSVTQFANMPDKMASDDNARGIRRGVTKHYYDIYRQVFFKDYQSSGSTPVVIDLFLKYGFLSEKLITDEMKEELLSLNDFSSDLGLCKVYNMKEWLTEIYEGRKEPSKNEFDMDYFDNLRDMRKTGRISVDEELSLSRDTAAKFDYEIQNMFKTNHRLIFGQVSVFVPFLYTEGCTGSFKRCILSKDKINISVNKLLHIDYSAFYRESLYSGELEKFRKEYIMEEVFPDFIVFPTFGSNGIMWQELSGRKRNTKGRFLLPAFMDTDIDSAMIKLFGRFRWELCRTMQGASWNNIQLKSLTSEYSDFVQFYRKNRELSDDKKEKLKMQIKKCRNNTREVFVIDYENWIKHEANGGLCLSKPVREILATYCPFTKELREKVGEQPLYQEAMTRFMRERGKKLKEYDLRFRVWQKDKLEIPKEISDTRDFYANN
;
A
#
# COMPACT_ATOMS: atom_id res chain seq x y z
N MET A 1 -13.28 -49.57 -5.67
CA MET A 1 -13.44 -49.19 -7.07
C MET A 1 -13.21 -47.70 -7.19
N LEU A 2 -12.11 -47.39 -7.80
CA LEU A 2 -11.52 -46.07 -8.03
C LEU A 2 -12.46 -45.07 -8.66
N LEU A 3 -12.29 -43.79 -8.35
CA LEU A 3 -12.24 -42.77 -9.38
C LEU A 3 -11.47 -41.54 -8.86
N PHE A 4 -10.37 -41.25 -9.51
CA PHE A 4 -9.63 -40.02 -9.61
C PHE A 4 -10.54 -38.85 -10.04
N TRP A 5 -10.39 -37.70 -9.37
CA TRP A 5 -10.68 -36.44 -10.02
C TRP A 5 -9.57 -35.46 -9.76
N GLY A 6 -8.97 -35.06 -10.84
CA GLY A 6 -7.89 -34.11 -10.91
C GLY A 6 -8.35 -32.67 -10.65
N CYS A 7 -7.39 -31.87 -10.26
CA CYS A 7 -7.49 -30.43 -10.12
C CYS A 7 -7.96 -29.77 -11.42
N LEU A 8 -9.11 -29.13 -11.35
CA LEU A 8 -9.52 -28.07 -12.26
C LEU A 8 -9.99 -26.93 -11.40
N GLY A 9 -9.57 -25.70 -11.76
CA GLY A 9 -9.88 -24.47 -11.08
C GLY A 9 -11.37 -24.37 -10.76
N GLY A 10 -11.71 -24.25 -9.50
CA GLY A 10 -13.08 -24.10 -9.06
C GLY A 10 -13.60 -22.75 -9.51
N GLU A 11 -14.59 -22.75 -10.39
CA GLU A 11 -15.45 -21.59 -10.57
C GLU A 11 -16.05 -21.21 -9.21
N PRO A 12 -16.16 -19.92 -8.88
CA PRO A 12 -16.81 -19.49 -7.65
C PRO A 12 -18.26 -19.97 -7.66
N LEU A 13 -18.63 -20.75 -6.64
CA LEU A 13 -19.99 -21.22 -6.43
C LEU A 13 -20.89 -20.00 -6.19
N SER A 14 -21.79 -19.71 -7.12
CA SER A 14 -22.89 -18.77 -6.90
C SER A 14 -23.94 -19.44 -6.00
N GLU A 15 -24.12 -18.94 -4.78
CA GLU A 15 -25.20 -19.39 -3.90
C GLU A 15 -26.50 -18.67 -4.27
N GLU A 16 -27.54 -19.44 -4.68
CA GLU A 16 -28.89 -18.88 -4.84
C GLU A 16 -29.46 -18.44 -3.47
N LEU A 17 -29.72 -17.12 -3.34
CA LEU A 17 -30.32 -16.57 -2.13
C LEU A 17 -31.74 -17.09 -1.92
N LYS A 18 -32.03 -17.51 -0.69
CA LYS A 18 -33.41 -17.84 -0.27
C LYS A 18 -34.23 -16.55 -0.19
N ILE A 19 -35.27 -16.45 -1.06
CA ILE A 19 -36.16 -15.29 -1.13
C ILE A 19 -36.97 -15.15 0.15
N ASN A 20 -37.27 -13.91 0.57
CA ASN A 20 -37.98 -13.53 1.80
C ASN A 20 -37.29 -14.08 3.07
N SER A 21 -36.00 -14.21 3.06
CA SER A 21 -35.23 -14.72 4.18
C SER A 21 -33.89 -14.01 4.34
N VAL A 22 -33.30 -14.18 5.51
CA VAL A 22 -31.96 -13.72 5.84
C VAL A 22 -30.96 -14.79 5.38
N ASN A 23 -30.00 -14.38 4.56
CA ASN A 23 -28.95 -15.25 4.04
C ASN A 23 -27.62 -14.82 4.66
N GLN A 24 -26.83 -15.78 5.12
CA GLN A 24 -25.45 -15.56 5.59
C GLN A 24 -24.50 -15.94 4.48
N ILE A 25 -23.68 -15.01 4.06
CA ILE A 25 -22.77 -15.13 2.91
C ILE A 25 -21.34 -15.02 3.39
N ILE A 26 -20.51 -15.96 2.99
CA ILE A 26 -19.09 -16.00 3.32
C ILE A 26 -18.33 -15.04 2.38
N LYS A 27 -17.27 -14.43 2.89
CA LYS A 27 -16.36 -13.59 2.09
C LYS A 27 -15.87 -14.35 0.83
N GLY A 28 -15.88 -13.66 -0.31
CA GLY A 28 -15.45 -14.20 -1.62
C GLY A 28 -16.55 -14.87 -2.42
N THR A 29 -17.77 -15.04 -1.85
CA THR A 29 -18.89 -15.65 -2.58
C THR A 29 -19.53 -14.64 -3.54
N ASP A 30 -19.78 -15.03 -4.77
CA ASP A 30 -20.56 -14.27 -5.74
C ASP A 30 -22.07 -14.44 -5.46
N ILE A 31 -22.70 -13.33 -5.11
CA ILE A 31 -24.12 -13.26 -4.73
C ILE A 31 -25.00 -13.19 -5.97
N TYR A 32 -24.64 -12.29 -6.87
CA TYR A 32 -25.27 -12.08 -8.16
C TYR A 32 -24.18 -11.99 -9.22
N VAL A 33 -24.33 -12.73 -10.30
CA VAL A 33 -23.35 -12.81 -11.38
C VAL A 33 -23.87 -12.08 -12.62
N ARG A 34 -23.01 -11.26 -13.22
CA ARG A 34 -23.32 -10.54 -14.48
C ARG A 34 -23.83 -11.50 -15.56
N GLY A 35 -24.90 -11.09 -16.25
CA GLY A 35 -25.55 -11.87 -17.32
C GLY A 35 -26.59 -12.87 -16.83
N ASN A 36 -26.66 -13.14 -15.51
CA ASN A 36 -27.70 -13.99 -14.97
C ASN A 36 -29.02 -13.24 -14.88
N LYS A 37 -30.14 -13.99 -15.08
CA LYS A 37 -31.51 -13.45 -14.91
C LYS A 37 -31.73 -13.01 -13.47
N ILE A 38 -32.37 -11.87 -13.28
CA ILE A 38 -32.65 -11.34 -11.95
C ILE A 38 -33.80 -12.14 -11.34
N LEU A 39 -33.53 -12.83 -10.24
CA LEU A 39 -34.49 -13.57 -9.44
C LEU A 39 -34.81 -12.86 -8.13
N SER A 40 -33.87 -12.11 -7.59
CA SER A 40 -34.02 -11.38 -6.32
C SER A 40 -33.21 -10.08 -6.31
N ILE A 41 -33.57 -9.19 -5.38
CA ILE A 41 -32.75 -8.05 -4.97
C ILE A 41 -32.40 -8.22 -3.49
N GLY A 42 -31.23 -7.76 -3.08
CA GLY A 42 -30.71 -7.97 -1.73
C GLY A 42 -30.58 -6.66 -0.94
N LEU A 43 -31.00 -6.65 0.32
CA LEU A 43 -30.65 -5.59 1.27
C LEU A 43 -29.50 -6.07 2.14
N VAL A 44 -28.38 -5.39 2.12
CA VAL A 44 -27.22 -5.67 2.98
C VAL A 44 -27.56 -5.26 4.41
N VAL A 45 -27.77 -6.24 5.29
CA VAL A 45 -28.01 -6.01 6.71
C VAL A 45 -26.69 -5.78 7.46
N LYS A 46 -25.66 -6.57 7.11
CA LYS A 46 -24.32 -6.50 7.69
C LYS A 46 -23.28 -6.91 6.66
N GLY A 47 -22.08 -6.36 6.75
CA GLY A 47 -20.97 -6.68 5.88
C GLY A 47 -20.79 -5.69 4.73
N ARG A 48 -19.85 -6.01 3.84
CA ARG A 48 -19.49 -5.23 2.65
C ARG A 48 -19.61 -6.09 1.41
N ILE A 49 -20.14 -5.51 0.35
CA ILE A 49 -20.31 -6.16 -0.94
C ILE A 49 -19.58 -5.34 -2.00
N ARG A 50 -18.79 -6.01 -2.79
CA ARG A 50 -18.10 -5.44 -3.95
C ARG A 50 -19.00 -5.59 -5.16
N ILE A 51 -19.26 -4.48 -5.83
CA ILE A 51 -19.94 -4.41 -7.12
C ILE A 51 -18.86 -4.27 -8.17
N ASN A 52 -18.68 -5.29 -8.98
CA ASN A 52 -17.59 -5.32 -9.91
C ASN A 52 -18.04 -5.74 -11.32
N THR A 53 -17.43 -5.16 -12.33
CA THR A 53 -17.34 -5.62 -13.71
C THR A 53 -16.04 -5.06 -14.26
N GLU A 54 -15.65 -5.44 -15.46
CA GLU A 54 -14.41 -4.95 -16.07
C GLU A 54 -14.26 -3.43 -15.90
N GLY A 55 -13.19 -2.98 -15.20
CA GLY A 55 -12.89 -1.60 -14.93
C GLY A 55 -13.78 -0.88 -13.88
N ILE A 56 -14.84 -1.50 -13.38
CA ILE A 56 -15.69 -0.96 -12.32
C ILE A 56 -15.47 -1.77 -11.04
N ASN A 57 -15.11 -1.10 -9.95
CA ASN A 57 -14.96 -1.72 -8.64
C ASN A 57 -15.47 -0.75 -7.56
N VAL A 58 -16.68 -1.00 -7.07
CA VAL A 58 -17.36 -0.17 -6.08
C VAL A 58 -17.76 -1.03 -4.89
N VAL A 59 -17.44 -0.59 -3.65
CA VAL A 59 -17.81 -1.31 -2.43
C VAL A 59 -18.98 -0.61 -1.74
N VAL A 60 -20.03 -1.38 -1.42
CA VAL A 60 -21.20 -0.93 -0.69
C VAL A 60 -21.33 -1.68 0.64
N GLY A 61 -21.89 -1.04 1.65
CA GLY A 61 -22.03 -1.56 3.00
C GLY A 61 -23.47 -1.77 3.46
N SER A 62 -23.65 -1.93 4.76
CA SER A 62 -24.96 -2.11 5.39
C SER A 62 -25.94 -1.01 5.00
N GLY A 63 -27.21 -1.37 4.78
CA GLY A 63 -28.27 -0.49 4.30
C GLY A 63 -28.33 -0.32 2.78
N SER A 64 -27.39 -0.93 2.02
CA SER A 64 -27.38 -0.85 0.57
C SER A 64 -28.26 -1.92 -0.07
N PHE A 65 -28.96 -1.56 -1.17
CA PHE A 65 -29.72 -2.48 -2.00
C PHE A 65 -28.86 -2.99 -3.17
N LEU A 66 -28.77 -4.31 -3.33
CA LEU A 66 -28.06 -4.99 -4.42
C LEU A 66 -29.05 -5.38 -5.53
N GLY A 67 -28.63 -5.26 -6.79
CA GLY A 67 -29.47 -5.64 -7.95
C GLY A 67 -30.59 -4.66 -8.26
N LEU A 68 -30.81 -3.61 -7.49
CA LEU A 68 -31.89 -2.64 -7.69
C LEU A 68 -31.78 -1.92 -9.03
N CYS A 69 -30.59 -1.49 -9.42
CA CYS A 69 -30.35 -0.79 -10.69
C CYS A 69 -30.42 -1.71 -11.90
N ASP A 70 -30.30 -3.01 -11.71
CA ASP A 70 -30.30 -4.00 -12.77
C ASP A 70 -31.74 -4.42 -13.18
N LEU A 71 -32.71 -4.30 -12.26
CA LEU A 71 -34.11 -4.70 -12.45
C LEU A 71 -34.74 -4.27 -13.79
N PRO A 72 -34.52 -3.03 -14.29
CA PRO A 72 -35.11 -2.63 -15.57
C PRO A 72 -34.64 -3.45 -16.77
N GLY A 73 -33.45 -4.07 -16.67
CA GLY A 73 -32.85 -4.87 -17.76
C GLY A 73 -33.19 -6.34 -17.73
N GLY A 74 -33.70 -6.85 -16.60
CA GLY A 74 -34.02 -8.28 -16.43
C GLY A 74 -32.81 -9.19 -16.18
N GLU A 75 -31.60 -8.68 -16.30
CA GLU A 75 -30.33 -9.36 -16.05
C GLU A 75 -29.38 -8.47 -15.24
N TYR A 76 -28.55 -9.09 -14.37
CA TYR A 76 -27.53 -8.35 -13.63
C TYR A 76 -26.45 -7.82 -14.60
N LYS A 77 -26.20 -6.54 -14.56
CA LYS A 77 -25.20 -5.86 -15.42
C LYS A 77 -23.80 -5.91 -14.83
N VAL A 78 -23.71 -6.19 -13.53
CA VAL A 78 -22.48 -6.25 -12.75
C VAL A 78 -22.50 -7.48 -11.86
N THR A 79 -21.32 -7.94 -11.40
CA THR A 79 -21.22 -9.00 -10.41
C THR A 79 -21.16 -8.41 -9.00
N TYR A 80 -21.87 -9.03 -8.07
CA TYR A 80 -21.91 -8.64 -6.66
C TYR A 80 -21.22 -9.72 -5.83
N THR A 81 -20.03 -9.43 -5.31
CA THR A 81 -19.20 -10.37 -4.53
C THR A 81 -19.11 -9.92 -3.09
N ALA A 82 -19.19 -10.83 -2.15
CA ALA A 82 -19.02 -10.54 -0.72
C ALA A 82 -17.56 -10.16 -0.42
N ASP A 83 -17.31 -8.90 -0.08
CA ASP A 83 -15.97 -8.38 0.29
C ASP A 83 -15.62 -8.70 1.76
N SER A 84 -16.61 -8.99 2.58
CA SER A 84 -16.49 -9.54 3.94
C SER A 84 -17.65 -10.50 4.19
N ASP A 85 -17.60 -11.27 5.26
CA ASP A 85 -18.79 -12.01 5.69
C ASP A 85 -19.98 -11.06 5.81
N ALA A 86 -21.08 -11.43 5.17
CA ALA A 86 -22.23 -10.56 5.00
C ALA A 86 -23.55 -11.25 5.40
N ILE A 87 -24.51 -10.43 5.80
CA ILE A 87 -25.88 -10.85 6.02
C ILE A 87 -26.77 -10.06 5.07
N ILE A 88 -27.51 -10.77 4.23
CA ILE A 88 -28.36 -10.18 3.19
C ILE A 88 -29.78 -10.67 3.35
N TYR A 89 -30.75 -9.75 3.32
CA TYR A 89 -32.16 -10.07 3.19
C TYR A 89 -32.57 -9.99 1.71
N ALA A 90 -33.08 -11.08 1.17
CA ALA A 90 -33.45 -11.18 -0.25
C ALA A 90 -34.96 -10.96 -0.46
N PHE A 91 -35.30 -10.07 -1.39
CA PHE A 91 -36.66 -9.79 -1.85
C PHE A 91 -36.86 -10.40 -3.24
N PRO A 92 -38.10 -10.86 -3.61
CA PRO A 92 -38.37 -11.36 -4.96
C PRO A 92 -38.29 -10.23 -5.97
N ALA A 93 -37.75 -10.47 -7.15
CA ALA A 93 -37.69 -9.50 -8.24
C ALA A 93 -38.78 -9.78 -9.25
N ILE A 94 -39.85 -8.99 -9.28
CA ILE A 94 -40.97 -9.17 -10.19
C ILE A 94 -40.94 -8.14 -11.32
N ASN A 95 -41.11 -6.88 -10.99
CA ASN A 95 -41.05 -5.74 -11.90
C ASN A 95 -40.57 -4.49 -11.16
N PHE A 96 -39.65 -3.73 -11.74
CA PHE A 96 -39.01 -2.62 -11.06
C PHE A 96 -39.99 -1.64 -10.40
N ASN A 97 -41.01 -1.15 -11.16
CA ASN A 97 -41.96 -0.18 -10.64
C ASN A 97 -42.88 -0.77 -9.57
N GLN A 98 -43.27 -2.03 -9.72
CA GLN A 98 -44.15 -2.71 -8.75
C GLN A 98 -43.38 -3.06 -7.49
N GLU A 99 -42.13 -3.55 -7.65
CA GLU A 99 -41.28 -3.92 -6.51
C GLU A 99 -40.86 -2.75 -5.66
N VAL A 100 -40.38 -1.66 -6.27
CA VAL A 100 -40.03 -0.45 -5.54
C VAL A 100 -41.26 0.12 -4.76
N ARG A 101 -42.43 0.15 -5.38
CA ARG A 101 -43.65 0.58 -4.73
C ARG A 101 -44.11 -0.36 -3.60
N ALA A 102 -43.99 -1.67 -3.83
CA ALA A 102 -44.33 -2.68 -2.84
C ALA A 102 -43.45 -2.57 -1.60
N LEU A 103 -42.14 -2.47 -1.79
CA LEU A 103 -41.15 -2.32 -0.71
C LEU A 103 -41.38 -1.03 0.10
N ILE A 104 -41.59 0.11 -0.57
CA ILE A 104 -41.87 1.40 0.11
C ILE A 104 -43.18 1.32 0.91
N LYS A 105 -44.21 0.63 0.41
CA LYS A 105 -45.48 0.45 1.15
C LYS A 105 -45.30 -0.43 2.40
N VAL A 106 -44.39 -1.42 2.34
CA VAL A 106 -44.10 -2.28 3.52
C VAL A 106 -43.34 -1.50 4.58
N ASN A 107 -42.34 -0.73 4.16
CA ASN A 107 -41.58 0.12 5.09
C ASN A 107 -41.06 1.35 4.35
N ASN A 108 -41.55 2.54 4.77
CA ASN A 108 -41.17 3.81 4.16
C ASN A 108 -39.67 4.14 4.27
N ASP A 109 -38.96 3.58 5.28
CA ASP A 109 -37.53 3.73 5.43
C ASP A 109 -36.76 3.13 4.24
N TYR A 110 -37.32 2.16 3.52
CA TYR A 110 -36.66 1.58 2.32
C TYR A 110 -36.50 2.60 1.20
N ALA A 111 -37.35 3.58 1.06
CA ALA A 111 -37.18 4.66 0.09
C ALA A 111 -35.87 5.43 0.34
N GLY A 112 -35.58 5.78 1.59
CA GLY A 112 -34.36 6.44 1.99
C GLY A 112 -33.11 5.59 1.75
N LEU A 113 -33.18 4.29 2.05
CA LEU A 113 -32.07 3.36 1.81
C LEU A 113 -31.79 3.14 0.30
N MET A 114 -32.84 2.97 -0.52
CA MET A 114 -32.72 2.83 -1.97
C MET A 114 -32.10 4.10 -2.58
N PHE A 115 -32.65 5.26 -2.24
CA PHE A 115 -32.15 6.55 -2.70
C PHE A 115 -30.67 6.75 -2.28
N SER A 116 -30.33 6.56 -1.03
CA SER A 116 -28.95 6.69 -0.53
C SER A 116 -27.99 5.71 -1.21
N THR A 117 -28.43 4.48 -1.51
CA THR A 117 -27.63 3.49 -2.23
C THR A 117 -27.32 3.99 -3.64
N LEU A 118 -28.34 4.42 -4.37
CA LEU A 118 -28.19 4.84 -5.77
C LEU A 118 -27.38 6.14 -5.88
N SER A 119 -27.63 7.13 -5.02
CA SER A 119 -26.86 8.37 -4.98
C SER A 119 -25.36 8.11 -4.71
N LYS A 120 -25.04 7.26 -3.73
CA LYS A 120 -23.66 6.84 -3.46
C LYS A 120 -23.05 6.11 -4.66
N TYR A 121 -23.81 5.24 -5.30
CA TYR A 121 -23.35 4.52 -6.46
C TYR A 121 -23.08 5.46 -7.64
N ILE A 122 -23.95 6.44 -7.90
CA ILE A 122 -23.73 7.49 -8.89
C ILE A 122 -22.43 8.27 -8.59
N ARG A 123 -22.21 8.62 -7.32
CA ARG A 123 -20.99 9.33 -6.90
C ARG A 123 -19.72 8.52 -7.22
N GLU A 124 -19.70 7.26 -6.86
CA GLU A 124 -18.53 6.41 -7.09
C GLU A 124 -18.35 6.08 -8.59
N LEU A 125 -19.43 5.75 -9.30
CA LEU A 125 -19.37 5.51 -10.74
C LEU A 125 -18.92 6.74 -11.53
N SER A 126 -19.32 7.96 -11.13
CA SER A 126 -18.87 9.16 -11.81
C SER A 126 -17.37 9.39 -11.65
N LYS A 127 -16.78 9.08 -10.47
CA LYS A 127 -15.32 9.12 -10.29
C LYS A 127 -14.62 8.12 -11.20
N VAL A 128 -15.15 6.89 -11.25
CA VAL A 128 -14.61 5.83 -12.12
C VAL A 128 -14.67 6.28 -13.59
N TYR A 129 -15.81 6.79 -14.03
CA TYR A 129 -16.00 7.30 -15.39
C TYR A 129 -15.03 8.44 -15.73
N ASP A 130 -14.93 9.45 -14.87
CA ASP A 130 -14.01 10.57 -15.04
C ASP A 130 -12.54 10.09 -15.15
N THR A 131 -12.18 9.09 -14.34
CA THR A 131 -10.83 8.51 -14.34
C THR A 131 -10.56 7.73 -15.62
N MET A 132 -11.50 6.89 -16.05
CA MET A 132 -11.36 6.12 -17.30
C MET A 132 -11.28 7.04 -18.53
N LYS A 133 -12.11 8.08 -18.56
CA LYS A 133 -12.10 9.08 -19.62
C LYS A 133 -10.74 9.77 -19.72
N LYS A 134 -10.23 10.27 -18.58
CA LYS A 134 -8.89 10.88 -18.53
C LYS A 134 -7.82 9.90 -19.00
N MET A 135 -7.91 8.63 -18.58
CA MET A 135 -6.99 7.59 -19.01
C MET A 135 -7.04 7.34 -20.52
N ALA A 136 -8.24 7.23 -21.08
CA ALA A 136 -8.41 7.01 -22.51
C ALA A 136 -7.73 8.10 -23.35
N PHE A 137 -7.88 9.36 -22.95
CA PHE A 137 -7.17 10.47 -23.58
C PHE A 137 -5.65 10.34 -23.41
N LYS A 138 -5.20 10.20 -22.18
CA LYS A 138 -3.77 10.10 -21.87
C LYS A 138 -3.08 8.94 -22.62
N MET A 139 -3.72 7.79 -22.70
CA MET A 139 -3.16 6.63 -23.38
C MET A 139 -3.02 6.81 -24.88
N TYR A 140 -4.01 7.44 -25.51
CA TYR A 140 -3.93 7.74 -26.94
C TYR A 140 -2.81 8.75 -27.25
N ASP A 141 -2.79 9.88 -26.52
CA ASP A 141 -1.78 10.93 -26.69
C ASP A 141 -0.38 10.41 -26.34
N PHE A 142 -0.27 9.58 -25.29
CA PHE A 142 0.98 8.94 -24.94
C PHE A 142 1.50 8.03 -26.06
N LEU A 143 0.67 7.13 -26.58
CA LEU A 143 1.09 6.22 -27.66
C LEU A 143 1.60 7.00 -28.87
N LYS A 144 0.93 8.09 -29.20
CA LYS A 144 1.34 8.98 -30.31
C LYS A 144 2.70 9.59 -30.06
N SER A 145 2.89 10.22 -28.90
CA SER A 145 4.16 10.84 -28.54
C SER A 145 5.30 9.83 -28.36
N ALA A 146 5.00 8.66 -27.83
CA ALA A 146 5.98 7.58 -27.65
C ALA A 146 6.49 7.03 -29.01
N ASP A 147 5.61 6.87 -29.98
CA ASP A 147 6.02 6.45 -31.34
C ASP A 147 6.83 7.53 -32.04
N GLU A 148 6.47 8.81 -31.88
CA GLU A 148 7.24 9.95 -32.39
C GLU A 148 8.66 9.99 -31.75
N ASN A 149 8.75 9.89 -30.42
CA ASN A 149 10.02 9.87 -29.70
C ASN A 149 10.89 8.65 -30.08
N TYR A 150 10.27 7.48 -30.18
CA TYR A 150 10.95 6.25 -30.62
C TYR A 150 11.62 6.44 -31.99
N ARG A 151 10.87 7.04 -32.95
CA ARG A 151 11.40 7.30 -34.30
C ARG A 151 12.51 8.34 -34.31
N GLU A 152 12.39 9.39 -33.50
CA GLU A 152 13.42 10.42 -33.37
C GLU A 152 14.72 9.84 -32.77
N ILE A 153 14.66 9.06 -31.70
CA ILE A 153 15.82 8.41 -31.07
C ILE A 153 16.50 7.47 -32.10
N ALA A 154 15.71 6.65 -32.80
CA ALA A 154 16.23 5.73 -33.79
C ALA A 154 16.90 6.47 -34.98
N GLN A 155 16.32 7.56 -35.44
CA GLN A 155 16.87 8.39 -36.51
C GLN A 155 18.19 9.03 -36.10
N ASN A 156 18.25 9.59 -34.87
CA ASN A 156 19.48 10.20 -34.35
C ASN A 156 20.63 9.17 -34.21
N ALA A 157 20.29 7.94 -33.90
CA ALA A 157 21.24 6.83 -33.82
C ALA A 157 21.55 6.15 -35.17
N GLY A 158 20.91 6.56 -36.28
CA GLY A 158 21.08 5.96 -37.60
C GLY A 158 20.50 4.54 -37.73
N ILE A 159 19.58 4.15 -36.82
CA ILE A 159 18.95 2.83 -36.83
C ILE A 159 17.67 2.88 -37.66
N ARG A 160 17.52 1.93 -38.60
CA ARG A 160 16.30 1.78 -39.39
C ARG A 160 15.23 1.07 -38.56
N VAL A 161 14.05 1.69 -38.44
CA VAL A 161 12.91 1.18 -37.69
C VAL A 161 11.66 1.07 -38.57
N SER A 162 10.67 0.33 -38.07
CA SER A 162 9.37 0.20 -38.73
C SER A 162 8.73 1.56 -39.00
N GLN A 163 8.19 1.75 -40.21
CA GLN A 163 7.46 2.96 -40.59
C GLN A 163 5.94 2.78 -40.40
N GLU A 164 5.48 1.65 -39.93
CA GLU A 164 4.06 1.40 -39.68
C GLU A 164 3.57 2.27 -38.52
N ASP A 165 2.42 2.90 -38.72
CA ASP A 165 1.75 3.70 -37.69
C ASP A 165 1.21 2.79 -36.60
N ILE A 166 1.71 2.96 -35.40
CA ILE A 166 1.32 2.16 -34.22
C ILE A 166 -0.16 2.35 -33.88
N LEU A 167 -0.75 3.48 -34.23
CA LEU A 167 -2.15 3.79 -34.01
C LEU A 167 -3.07 3.37 -35.17
N SER A 168 -2.53 2.62 -36.14
CA SER A 168 -3.33 2.15 -37.27
C SER A 168 -4.59 1.44 -36.82
N GLY A 169 -5.76 1.97 -37.19
CA GLY A 169 -7.07 1.42 -36.81
C GLY A 169 -7.64 1.92 -35.47
N ILE A 170 -6.90 2.69 -34.67
CA ILE A 170 -7.38 3.26 -33.41
C ILE A 170 -7.71 4.75 -33.64
N LYS A 171 -8.96 5.11 -33.42
CA LYS A 171 -9.39 6.53 -33.51
C LYS A 171 -9.09 7.24 -32.19
N PRO A 172 -8.81 8.56 -32.23
CA PRO A 172 -8.74 9.38 -31.02
C PRO A 172 -9.99 9.18 -30.16
N TYR A 173 -9.83 9.31 -28.85
CA TYR A 173 -10.97 9.18 -27.94
C TYR A 173 -12.01 10.27 -28.25
N ASP A 174 -13.23 9.85 -28.51
CA ASP A 174 -14.29 10.73 -28.96
C ASP A 174 -15.14 11.22 -27.79
N THR A 175 -15.02 12.53 -27.49
CA THR A 175 -15.83 13.21 -26.46
C THR A 175 -17.30 13.34 -26.85
N SER A 176 -17.70 13.15 -28.12
CA SER A 176 -19.12 13.13 -28.49
C SER A 176 -19.89 12.00 -27.80
N ARG A 177 -19.20 11.01 -27.25
CA ARG A 177 -19.75 9.98 -26.36
C ARG A 177 -20.38 10.54 -25.08
N ASP A 178 -19.99 11.77 -24.67
CA ASP A 178 -20.62 12.47 -23.56
C ASP A 178 -22.00 13.06 -23.92
N ALA A 179 -22.36 13.10 -25.21
CA ALA A 179 -23.68 13.51 -25.64
C ALA A 179 -24.75 12.59 -25.02
N GLY A 180 -25.67 13.18 -24.26
CA GLY A 180 -26.72 12.48 -23.51
C GLY A 180 -26.40 12.23 -22.02
N ILE A 181 -25.23 12.68 -21.53
CA ILE A 181 -24.99 12.78 -20.08
C ILE A 181 -25.78 14.00 -19.57
N ASP A 182 -26.72 13.73 -18.69
CA ASP A 182 -27.35 14.78 -17.91
C ASP A 182 -26.41 15.13 -16.73
N SER A 183 -25.44 16.00 -17.02
CA SER A 183 -24.43 16.43 -16.04
C SER A 183 -25.08 17.06 -14.81
N ASP A 184 -26.21 17.76 -14.98
CA ASP A 184 -26.92 18.40 -13.90
C ASP A 184 -27.55 17.37 -12.95
N LYS A 185 -28.07 16.27 -13.49
CA LYS A 185 -28.57 15.16 -12.67
C LYS A 185 -27.45 14.46 -11.91
N ILE A 186 -26.31 14.24 -12.54
CA ILE A 186 -25.15 13.65 -11.84
C ILE A 186 -24.72 14.55 -10.69
N ILE A 187 -24.60 15.86 -10.91
CA ILE A 187 -24.26 16.84 -9.87
C ILE A 187 -25.32 16.84 -8.77
N TYR A 188 -26.60 16.85 -9.14
CA TYR A 188 -27.71 16.81 -8.19
C TYR A 188 -27.65 15.57 -7.29
N TYR A 189 -27.54 14.36 -7.86
CA TYR A 189 -27.53 13.12 -7.06
C TYR A 189 -26.23 12.95 -6.27
N LYS A 190 -25.10 13.43 -6.75
CA LYS A 190 -23.88 13.51 -5.95
C LYS A 190 -24.05 14.38 -4.70
N ALA A 191 -24.69 15.55 -4.85
CA ALA A 191 -24.99 16.42 -3.72
C ALA A 191 -25.98 15.80 -2.73
N CYS A 192 -26.89 14.95 -3.19
CA CYS A 192 -27.83 14.22 -2.34
C CYS A 192 -27.15 13.25 -1.35
N CYS A 193 -25.91 12.82 -1.65
CA CYS A 193 -25.14 11.96 -0.73
C CYS A 193 -24.84 12.63 0.62
N ASP A 194 -24.78 13.95 0.64
CA ASP A 194 -24.40 14.74 1.82
C ASP A 194 -25.63 15.26 2.62
N ILE A 195 -26.83 14.90 2.17
CA ILE A 195 -28.07 15.27 2.89
C ILE A 195 -28.20 14.38 4.14
N PRO A 196 -28.36 14.98 5.34
CA PRO A 196 -28.58 14.23 6.56
C PRO A 196 -29.82 13.31 6.46
N SER A 197 -29.74 12.12 7.02
CA SER A 197 -30.77 11.08 6.88
C SER A 197 -32.15 11.50 7.39
N ASP A 198 -32.19 12.33 8.41
CA ASP A 198 -33.45 12.88 8.97
C ASP A 198 -34.11 13.92 8.04
N VAL A 199 -33.29 14.71 7.30
CA VAL A 199 -33.78 15.63 6.27
C VAL A 199 -34.24 14.83 5.05
N LEU A 200 -33.48 13.84 4.62
CA LEU A 200 -33.84 12.96 3.51
C LEU A 200 -35.15 12.22 3.78
N LYS A 201 -35.35 11.70 4.99
CA LYS A 201 -36.59 11.07 5.40
C LYS A 201 -37.80 12.01 5.27
N LYS A 202 -37.68 13.26 5.72
CA LYS A 202 -38.73 14.27 5.58
C LYS A 202 -39.04 14.59 4.12
N PHE A 203 -38.01 14.68 3.27
CA PHE A 203 -38.15 14.92 1.85
C PHE A 203 -38.84 13.76 1.11
N LEU A 204 -38.52 12.53 1.45
CA LEU A 204 -39.10 11.33 0.83
C LEU A 204 -40.46 10.91 1.43
N ASP A 205 -40.88 11.45 2.56
CA ASP A 205 -42.10 11.07 3.28
C ASP A 205 -43.35 11.79 2.78
N VAL A 206 -43.21 12.76 1.89
CA VAL A 206 -44.32 13.63 1.47
C VAL A 206 -45.37 12.89 0.63
N ASN A 207 -44.91 11.93 -0.18
CA ASN A 207 -45.76 11.20 -1.14
C ASN A 207 -45.02 9.97 -1.69
N VAL A 208 -45.67 8.81 -1.75
CA VAL A 208 -45.07 7.56 -2.30
C VAL A 208 -44.71 7.69 -3.80
N VAL A 209 -45.32 8.59 -4.53
CA VAL A 209 -45.04 8.83 -5.96
C VAL A 209 -43.68 9.49 -6.15
N MET A 210 -43.32 10.47 -5.34
CA MET A 210 -42.06 11.22 -5.46
C MET A 210 -40.83 10.35 -5.18
N PRO A 211 -40.81 9.56 -4.07
CA PRO A 211 -39.70 8.61 -3.85
C PRO A 211 -39.50 7.65 -5.01
N VAL A 212 -40.56 7.06 -5.55
CA VAL A 212 -40.48 6.14 -6.69
C VAL A 212 -39.93 6.84 -7.93
N TYR A 213 -40.37 8.05 -8.22
CA TYR A 213 -39.85 8.83 -9.34
C TYR A 213 -38.35 9.06 -9.24
N HIS A 214 -37.86 9.50 -8.07
CA HIS A 214 -36.43 9.73 -7.87
C HIS A 214 -35.62 8.45 -7.99
N ILE A 215 -36.07 7.34 -7.41
CA ILE A 215 -35.38 6.06 -7.51
C ILE A 215 -35.30 5.58 -8.96
N ILE A 216 -36.37 5.77 -9.76
CA ILE A 216 -36.36 5.45 -11.19
C ILE A 216 -35.35 6.31 -11.96
N ASP A 217 -35.32 7.61 -11.67
CA ASP A 217 -34.41 8.54 -12.35
C ASP A 217 -32.95 8.26 -12.01
N GLU A 218 -32.63 8.05 -10.71
CA GLU A 218 -31.29 7.63 -10.28
C GLU A 218 -30.86 6.32 -10.93
N THR A 219 -31.74 5.33 -11.01
CA THR A 219 -31.46 4.04 -11.69
C THR A 219 -31.08 4.24 -13.15
N ARG A 220 -31.72 5.19 -13.84
CA ARG A 220 -31.35 5.54 -15.23
C ARG A 220 -29.96 6.13 -15.32
N VAL A 221 -29.62 7.03 -14.37
CA VAL A 221 -28.27 7.65 -14.31
C VAL A 221 -27.21 6.61 -14.02
N VAL A 222 -27.43 5.70 -13.05
CA VAL A 222 -26.53 4.58 -12.76
C VAL A 222 -26.30 3.73 -14.03
N ASN A 223 -27.37 3.29 -14.66
CA ASN A 223 -27.28 2.44 -15.86
C ASN A 223 -26.55 3.13 -17.01
N PHE A 224 -26.75 4.44 -17.16
CA PHE A 224 -26.02 5.22 -18.13
C PHE A 224 -24.51 5.23 -17.83
N LEU A 225 -24.10 5.54 -16.60
CA LEU A 225 -22.70 5.54 -16.19
C LEU A 225 -22.05 4.17 -16.35
N VAL A 226 -22.72 3.08 -15.94
CA VAL A 226 -22.21 1.70 -16.14
C VAL A 226 -21.96 1.42 -17.61
N SER A 227 -22.91 1.81 -18.50
CA SER A 227 -22.76 1.60 -19.94
C SER A 227 -21.59 2.38 -20.53
N ARG A 228 -21.36 3.62 -20.04
CA ARG A 228 -20.23 4.46 -20.49
C ARG A 228 -18.90 3.89 -20.00
N CYS A 229 -18.79 3.51 -18.75
CA CYS A 229 -17.59 2.84 -18.24
C CYS A 229 -17.26 1.57 -19.06
N THR A 230 -18.26 0.77 -19.43
CA THR A 230 -18.05 -0.42 -20.25
C THR A 230 -17.50 -0.08 -21.65
N LEU A 231 -17.98 1.00 -22.28
CA LEU A 231 -17.45 1.47 -23.56
C LEU A 231 -16.00 1.96 -23.44
N ASP A 232 -15.67 2.66 -22.35
CA ASP A 232 -14.32 3.15 -22.11
C ASP A 232 -13.33 2.00 -21.81
N VAL A 233 -13.75 0.99 -21.07
CA VAL A 233 -12.96 -0.24 -20.91
C VAL A 233 -12.69 -0.92 -22.25
N THR A 234 -13.69 -0.99 -23.14
CA THR A 234 -13.50 -1.56 -24.47
C THR A 234 -12.49 -0.75 -25.29
N TYR A 235 -12.54 0.58 -25.19
CA TYR A 235 -11.56 1.45 -25.83
C TYR A 235 -10.15 1.22 -25.27
N LEU A 236 -9.99 1.14 -23.94
CA LEU A 236 -8.72 0.87 -23.29
C LEU A 236 -8.15 -0.51 -23.64
N LYS A 237 -9.00 -1.53 -23.80
CA LYS A 237 -8.57 -2.85 -24.31
C LYS A 237 -8.02 -2.77 -25.75
N ASN A 238 -8.63 -1.96 -26.60
CA ASN A 238 -8.11 -1.76 -27.95
C ASN A 238 -6.76 -1.04 -27.95
N ILE A 239 -6.53 -0.13 -27.00
CA ILE A 239 -5.24 0.56 -26.81
C ILE A 239 -4.15 -0.39 -26.25
N ALA A 240 -4.53 -1.37 -25.44
CA ALA A 240 -3.57 -2.36 -24.94
C ALA A 240 -2.84 -3.12 -26.08
N GLY A 241 -3.51 -3.30 -27.22
CA GLY A 241 -2.90 -3.91 -28.41
C GLY A 241 -1.56 -3.24 -28.80
N PRO A 242 -1.57 -2.01 -29.29
CA PRO A 242 -0.34 -1.29 -29.68
C PRO A 242 0.55 -0.90 -28.48
N LEU A 243 0.04 -0.90 -27.27
CA LEU A 243 0.86 -0.60 -26.09
C LEU A 243 1.75 -1.79 -25.71
N ILE A 244 1.21 -3.01 -25.63
CA ILE A 244 1.94 -4.19 -25.13
C ILE A 244 1.59 -5.50 -25.85
N ILE A 245 0.32 -5.75 -26.28
CA ILE A 245 -0.14 -7.08 -26.71
C ILE A 245 0.39 -7.45 -28.10
N ASN A 246 0.44 -6.49 -29.02
CA ASN A 246 0.88 -6.75 -30.39
C ASN A 246 2.38 -7.05 -30.42
N SER A 247 2.80 -7.96 -31.31
CA SER A 247 4.22 -8.26 -31.52
C SER A 247 5.07 -7.04 -31.91
N ASP A 248 4.44 -6.03 -32.54
CA ASP A 248 5.05 -4.73 -32.91
C ASP A 248 4.51 -3.58 -32.02
N SER A 249 4.26 -3.88 -30.74
CA SER A 249 3.82 -2.89 -29.74
C SER A 249 4.94 -1.88 -29.42
N ILE A 250 4.57 -0.72 -28.86
CA ILE A 250 5.57 0.28 -28.46
C ILE A 250 6.54 -0.29 -27.42
N PHE A 251 6.08 -1.15 -26.51
CA PHE A 251 6.93 -1.89 -25.57
C PHE A 251 8.02 -2.69 -26.29
N SER A 252 7.62 -3.51 -27.28
CA SER A 252 8.55 -4.32 -28.08
C SER A 252 9.52 -3.46 -28.90
N ARG A 253 9.01 -2.40 -29.54
CA ARG A 253 9.82 -1.45 -30.33
C ARG A 253 10.90 -0.77 -29.51
N VAL A 254 10.54 -0.23 -28.36
CA VAL A 254 11.46 0.49 -27.47
C VAL A 254 12.48 -0.45 -26.84
N LEU A 255 12.08 -1.67 -26.45
CA LEU A 255 12.99 -2.68 -25.92
C LEU A 255 14.04 -3.12 -26.97
N GLN A 256 13.61 -3.32 -28.23
CA GLN A 256 14.52 -3.68 -29.34
C GLN A 256 15.47 -2.53 -29.64
N LEU A 257 15.02 -1.28 -29.68
CA LEU A 257 15.85 -0.11 -29.91
C LEU A 257 16.88 0.06 -28.78
N ALA A 258 16.49 -0.07 -27.53
CA ALA A 258 17.39 0.01 -26.38
C ALA A 258 18.47 -1.07 -26.44
N THR A 259 18.09 -2.29 -26.81
CA THR A 259 19.05 -3.41 -27.02
C THR A 259 20.00 -3.14 -28.17
N ALA A 260 19.53 -2.57 -29.28
CA ALA A 260 20.36 -2.23 -30.43
C ALA A 260 21.38 -1.13 -30.09
N LEU A 261 20.97 -0.06 -29.45
CA LEU A 261 21.83 1.04 -28.99
C LEU A 261 22.93 0.54 -28.04
N LYS A 262 22.58 -0.32 -27.10
CA LYS A 262 23.52 -0.92 -26.17
C LYS A 262 24.57 -1.77 -26.88
N ASN A 263 24.15 -2.57 -27.86
CA ASN A 263 25.07 -3.39 -28.66
C ASN A 263 26.02 -2.55 -29.54
N MET A 264 25.68 -1.28 -29.79
CA MET A 264 26.51 -0.33 -30.53
C MET A 264 27.37 0.56 -29.63
N ASP A 265 27.37 0.33 -28.30
CA ASP A 265 28.00 1.19 -27.29
C ASP A 265 27.52 2.67 -27.39
N ALA A 266 26.32 2.89 -27.89
CA ALA A 266 25.70 4.22 -27.99
C ALA A 266 25.05 4.65 -26.70
N GLU A 267 24.80 5.94 -26.56
CA GLU A 267 24.08 6.49 -25.42
C GLU A 267 22.64 5.97 -25.37
N VAL A 268 22.21 5.46 -24.20
CA VAL A 268 20.92 4.80 -24.01
C VAL A 268 19.96 5.59 -23.11
N THR A 269 20.38 6.76 -22.62
CA THR A 269 19.63 7.53 -21.62
C THR A 269 18.19 7.86 -22.08
N ASP A 270 18.04 8.37 -23.30
CA ASP A 270 16.75 8.79 -23.84
C ASP A 270 15.81 7.59 -24.08
N VAL A 271 16.35 6.48 -24.61
CA VAL A 271 15.54 5.28 -24.86
C VAL A 271 15.15 4.58 -23.55
N LEU A 272 15.99 4.65 -22.52
CA LEU A 272 15.65 4.12 -21.18
C LEU A 272 14.56 4.96 -20.53
N SER A 273 14.60 6.29 -20.67
CA SER A 273 13.53 7.14 -20.20
C SER A 273 12.20 6.84 -20.90
N LEU A 274 12.22 6.64 -22.21
CA LEU A 274 11.04 6.26 -22.98
C LEU A 274 10.54 4.86 -22.59
N PHE A 275 11.43 3.91 -22.34
CA PHE A 275 11.07 2.56 -21.90
C PHE A 275 10.35 2.59 -20.53
N ASP A 276 10.88 3.40 -19.62
CA ASP A 276 10.31 3.61 -18.29
C ASP A 276 8.88 4.20 -18.36
N ASP A 277 8.70 5.23 -19.21
CA ASP A 277 7.40 5.83 -19.45
C ASP A 277 6.40 4.81 -20.05
N VAL A 278 6.85 3.94 -20.94
CA VAL A 278 6.01 2.87 -21.53
C VAL A 278 5.58 1.87 -20.45
N VAL A 279 6.51 1.41 -19.59
CA VAL A 279 6.21 0.48 -18.49
C VAL A 279 5.24 1.11 -17.50
N ASP A 280 5.40 2.38 -17.15
CA ASP A 280 4.50 3.08 -16.24
C ASP A 280 3.06 3.17 -16.81
N HIS A 281 2.93 3.39 -18.13
CA HIS A 281 1.63 3.43 -18.77
C HIS A 281 0.99 2.05 -18.90
N ILE A 282 1.77 0.99 -19.11
CA ILE A 282 1.29 -0.40 -19.08
C ILE A 282 0.76 -0.74 -17.68
N ASN A 283 1.54 -0.47 -16.63
CA ASN A 283 1.14 -0.72 -15.25
C ASN A 283 -0.13 0.06 -14.87
N THR A 284 -0.25 1.28 -15.38
CA THR A 284 -1.44 2.11 -15.17
C THR A 284 -2.65 1.53 -15.87
N LEU A 285 -2.51 1.03 -17.10
CA LEU A 285 -3.59 0.41 -17.86
C LEU A 285 -4.04 -0.93 -17.24
N ASP A 286 -3.09 -1.77 -16.83
CA ASP A 286 -3.38 -3.07 -16.23
C ASP A 286 -4.17 -2.96 -14.93
N LYS A 287 -3.94 -1.91 -14.15
CA LYS A 287 -4.76 -1.62 -12.97
C LYS A 287 -6.27 -1.55 -13.29
N PHE A 288 -6.65 -1.05 -14.46
CA PHE A 288 -8.04 -0.98 -14.91
C PHE A 288 -8.52 -2.26 -15.59
N LEU A 289 -7.60 -3.00 -16.22
CA LEU A 289 -7.90 -4.23 -16.94
C LEU A 289 -7.66 -5.50 -16.10
N TYR A 290 -7.32 -5.34 -14.80
CA TYR A 290 -7.03 -6.45 -13.86
C TYR A 290 -5.93 -7.38 -14.40
N ASP A 291 -4.77 -6.80 -14.70
CA ASP A 291 -3.58 -7.45 -15.28
C ASP A 291 -3.82 -8.14 -16.64
N LYS A 292 -4.97 -7.90 -17.24
CA LYS A 292 -5.37 -8.61 -18.46
C LYS A 292 -4.52 -8.23 -19.66
N ALA A 293 -4.01 -6.99 -19.74
CA ALA A 293 -3.16 -6.58 -20.87
C ALA A 293 -1.82 -7.33 -20.84
N CYS A 294 -1.20 -7.46 -19.67
CA CYS A 294 0.03 -8.24 -19.49
C CYS A 294 -0.21 -9.74 -19.72
N VAL A 295 -1.30 -10.29 -19.18
CA VAL A 295 -1.68 -11.70 -19.39
C VAL A 295 -1.93 -12.01 -20.87
N ASP A 296 -2.68 -11.17 -21.57
CA ASP A 296 -2.99 -11.33 -23.00
C ASP A 296 -1.72 -11.19 -23.89
N ALA A 297 -0.73 -10.42 -23.42
CA ALA A 297 0.59 -10.29 -24.06
C ALA A 297 1.52 -11.47 -23.77
N GLY A 298 1.23 -12.30 -22.78
CA GLY A 298 2.15 -13.34 -22.29
C GLY A 298 3.40 -12.74 -21.61
N ILE A 299 3.30 -11.50 -21.14
CA ILE A 299 4.36 -10.74 -20.48
C ILE A 299 3.89 -10.49 -19.05
N ASP A 300 4.67 -10.92 -18.06
CA ASP A 300 4.41 -10.61 -16.67
C ASP A 300 5.16 -9.35 -16.22
N HIS A 301 4.76 -8.80 -15.09
CA HIS A 301 5.41 -7.62 -14.53
C HIS A 301 6.89 -7.88 -14.19
N GLU A 302 7.23 -9.12 -13.82
CA GLU A 302 8.62 -9.54 -13.56
C GLU A 302 9.47 -9.48 -14.83
N TYR A 303 8.94 -9.90 -15.98
CA TYR A 303 9.63 -9.79 -17.26
C TYR A 303 9.90 -8.33 -17.63
N MET A 304 8.94 -7.42 -17.47
CA MET A 304 9.11 -5.99 -17.74
C MET A 304 10.21 -5.38 -16.85
N GLU A 305 10.18 -5.68 -15.56
CA GLU A 305 11.20 -5.19 -14.62
C GLU A 305 12.58 -5.79 -14.90
N ASN A 306 12.67 -7.08 -15.17
CA ASN A 306 13.93 -7.73 -15.51
C ASN A 306 14.51 -7.22 -16.83
N SER A 307 13.68 -6.91 -17.81
CA SER A 307 14.09 -6.29 -19.07
C SER A 307 14.69 -4.91 -18.81
N TYR A 308 14.04 -4.09 -18.00
CA TYR A 308 14.54 -2.79 -17.58
C TYR A 308 15.87 -2.88 -16.80
N PHE A 309 15.95 -3.77 -15.80
CA PHE A 309 17.17 -3.99 -15.02
C PHE A 309 18.33 -4.51 -15.88
N THR A 310 18.06 -5.36 -16.84
CA THR A 310 19.09 -5.86 -17.79
C THR A 310 19.62 -4.74 -18.66
N LEU A 311 18.77 -3.82 -19.09
CA LEU A 311 19.17 -2.65 -19.85
C LEU A 311 20.01 -1.66 -19.03
N ILE A 312 19.66 -1.42 -17.77
CA ILE A 312 20.40 -0.52 -16.88
C ILE A 312 21.70 -1.15 -16.37
N ASN A 313 21.65 -2.36 -15.83
CA ASN A 313 22.77 -2.98 -15.11
C ASN A 313 23.75 -3.78 -16.00
N GLY A 314 23.45 -3.98 -17.25
CA GLY A 314 24.32 -4.67 -18.20
C GLY A 314 25.51 -3.83 -18.70
N GLY A 315 25.70 -2.64 -18.17
CA GLY A 315 26.82 -1.76 -18.44
C GLY A 315 27.64 -1.48 -17.17
N SER A 316 28.72 -2.23 -16.99
CA SER A 316 29.91 -1.86 -16.23
C SER A 316 29.96 -2.19 -14.73
N ALA A 317 30.62 -3.30 -14.45
CA ALA A 317 31.66 -3.27 -13.44
C ALA A 317 32.89 -2.59 -14.09
N ALA A 318 33.14 -1.32 -13.78
CA ALA A 318 34.47 -0.71 -13.65
C ALA A 318 34.38 0.82 -13.72
N GLY A 319 35.02 1.48 -12.79
CA GLY A 319 35.46 2.86 -12.99
C GLY A 319 35.03 3.84 -11.91
N SER A 320 35.75 3.78 -10.80
CA SER A 320 35.99 4.96 -9.97
C SER A 320 36.74 6.02 -10.80
N GLY A 321 36.23 7.23 -10.83
CA GLY A 321 36.89 8.34 -11.50
C GLY A 321 36.25 9.68 -11.20
N GLU A 322 36.81 10.31 -10.22
CA GLU A 322 37.04 11.75 -10.04
C GLU A 322 36.06 12.78 -10.63
N GLU A 323 35.50 13.52 -9.70
CA GLU A 323 34.89 14.83 -9.88
C GLU A 323 35.79 15.79 -10.67
N SER A 324 35.24 16.38 -11.70
CA SER A 324 35.76 17.65 -12.19
C SER A 324 34.73 18.76 -11.93
N SER A 325 35.07 19.57 -10.96
CA SER A 325 34.46 20.84 -10.66
C SER A 325 34.36 21.74 -11.91
N LYS A 326 33.15 22.11 -12.26
CA LYS A 326 32.92 23.36 -13.03
C LYS A 326 32.10 24.32 -12.18
N ALA A 327 32.72 25.44 -11.94
CA ALA A 327 32.20 26.57 -11.21
C ALA A 327 31.06 27.26 -11.96
N GLY A 328 30.03 27.67 -11.21
CA GLY A 328 29.35 28.94 -11.40
C GLY A 328 28.17 28.94 -12.37
N GLU A 329 27.05 28.39 -11.97
CA GLU A 329 25.76 29.01 -12.25
C GLU A 329 24.97 29.05 -10.94
N GLU A 330 24.64 30.24 -10.48
CA GLU A 330 23.71 30.44 -9.35
C GLU A 330 22.38 29.74 -9.70
N LYS A 331 22.11 28.58 -9.12
CA LYS A 331 20.80 27.94 -9.21
C LYS A 331 19.78 28.91 -8.59
N PRO A 332 18.70 29.27 -9.28
CA PRO A 332 17.67 30.13 -8.70
C PRO A 332 17.15 29.48 -7.43
N GLY A 333 17.28 30.16 -6.31
CA GLY A 333 16.73 29.72 -5.03
C GLY A 333 15.25 29.36 -5.20
N ILE A 334 14.81 28.31 -4.50
CA ILE A 334 13.43 27.90 -4.51
C ILE A 334 12.60 29.09 -4.03
N LYS A 335 11.82 29.66 -4.93
CA LYS A 335 10.80 30.62 -4.52
C LYS A 335 9.76 29.83 -3.74
N VAL A 336 9.60 30.20 -2.48
CA VAL A 336 8.58 29.63 -1.61
C VAL A 336 7.22 29.79 -2.26
N LEU A 337 6.36 28.82 -2.06
CA LEU A 337 4.96 28.75 -2.43
C LEU A 337 4.16 29.94 -1.89
N ASP A 338 4.19 31.08 -2.55
CA ASP A 338 3.59 32.28 -2.00
C ASP A 338 2.06 32.12 -1.86
N GLY A 339 1.40 31.51 -2.84
CA GLY A 339 -0.07 31.36 -2.85
C GLY A 339 -0.59 30.25 -1.95
N ALA A 340 -0.07 29.03 -2.08
CA ALA A 340 -0.52 27.89 -1.32
C ALA A 340 -0.17 28.01 0.17
N LEU A 341 1.03 28.52 0.48
CA LEU A 341 1.43 28.79 1.86
C LEU A 341 0.52 29.79 2.54
N ASP A 342 0.19 30.90 1.84
CA ASP A 342 -0.72 31.91 2.35
C ASP A 342 -2.12 31.40 2.59
N PHE A 343 -2.61 30.55 1.68
CA PHE A 343 -3.90 29.91 1.83
C PHE A 343 -3.93 28.98 3.04
N ILE A 344 -2.90 28.13 3.22
CA ILE A 344 -2.80 27.20 4.35
C ILE A 344 -2.70 27.95 5.68
N LEU A 345 -1.88 29.03 5.76
CA LEU A 345 -1.75 29.84 6.95
C LEU A 345 -3.06 30.55 7.32
N SER A 346 -3.74 31.11 6.33
CA SER A 346 -5.06 31.72 6.50
C SER A 346 -6.12 30.68 6.91
N TYR A 347 -6.10 29.52 6.28
CA TYR A 347 -7.01 28.42 6.63
C TYR A 347 -6.76 27.90 8.05
N SER A 348 -5.51 27.79 8.48
CA SER A 348 -5.16 27.31 9.82
C SER A 348 -5.71 28.21 10.94
N GLY A 349 -5.77 29.51 10.71
CA GLY A 349 -6.15 30.50 11.72
C GLY A 349 -5.12 30.61 12.88
N VAL A 350 -3.87 30.20 12.66
CA VAL A 350 -2.79 30.39 13.65
C VAL A 350 -2.50 31.85 13.90
N ASP A 351 -1.95 32.15 15.08
CA ASP A 351 -1.54 33.49 15.43
C ASP A 351 -0.59 34.10 14.38
N SER A 352 -0.75 35.39 14.15
CA SER A 352 0.02 36.16 13.16
C SER A 352 1.53 36.09 13.42
N GLU A 353 1.95 36.00 14.68
CA GLU A 353 3.36 35.86 15.07
C GLU A 353 3.88 34.46 14.70
N ILE A 354 3.12 33.40 14.94
CA ILE A 354 3.47 32.04 14.53
C ILE A 354 3.56 31.94 13.00
N ALA A 355 2.58 32.54 12.29
CA ALA A 355 2.58 32.57 10.84
C ALA A 355 3.82 33.29 10.28
N LYS A 356 4.22 34.40 10.88
CA LYS A 356 5.42 35.15 10.50
C LYS A 356 6.68 34.34 10.77
N GLN A 357 6.85 33.81 11.97
CA GLN A 357 8.02 33.00 12.35
C GLN A 357 8.15 31.76 11.44
N PHE A 358 7.04 31.15 11.08
CA PHE A 358 7.04 30.03 10.13
C PHE A 358 7.52 30.47 8.74
N ARG A 359 7.01 31.58 8.18
CA ARG A 359 7.48 32.14 6.89
C ARG A 359 8.98 32.42 6.92
N ASP A 360 9.47 33.07 8.00
CA ASP A 360 10.88 33.36 8.18
C ASP A 360 11.72 32.08 8.18
N SER A 361 11.28 31.05 8.90
CA SER A 361 11.95 29.74 8.96
C SER A 361 11.95 29.03 7.61
N VAL A 362 10.84 29.08 6.88
CA VAL A 362 10.73 28.51 5.54
C VAL A 362 11.63 29.24 4.54
N THR A 363 11.67 30.58 4.61
CA THR A 363 12.54 31.39 3.78
C THR A 363 14.02 31.08 4.04
N GLN A 364 14.41 30.97 5.31
CA GLN A 364 15.78 30.57 5.68
C GLN A 364 16.10 29.16 5.16
N PHE A 365 15.17 28.22 5.29
CA PHE A 365 15.34 26.87 4.76
C PHE A 365 15.47 26.86 3.22
N ALA A 366 14.62 27.62 2.52
CA ALA A 366 14.67 27.72 1.06
C ALA A 366 16.01 28.28 0.56
N ASN A 367 16.60 29.20 1.30
CA ASN A 367 17.88 29.86 0.96
C ASN A 367 19.12 29.06 1.40
N MET A 368 18.95 27.91 2.06
CA MET A 368 20.10 27.06 2.44
C MET A 368 20.75 26.47 1.19
N PRO A 369 22.07 26.58 1.02
CA PRO A 369 22.78 26.00 -0.14
C PRO A 369 22.76 24.46 -0.08
N ASP A 370 22.92 23.86 1.09
CA ASP A 370 22.78 22.42 1.34
C ASP A 370 21.73 22.17 2.40
N LYS A 371 20.56 21.69 1.99
CA LYS A 371 19.43 21.43 2.88
C LYS A 371 19.62 20.20 3.76
N MET A 372 20.59 19.38 3.42
CA MET A 372 20.97 18.16 4.15
C MET A 372 22.17 18.37 5.08
N ALA A 373 22.77 19.58 5.08
CA ALA A 373 23.91 19.91 5.94
C ALA A 373 23.65 19.51 7.41
N SER A 374 24.68 19.01 8.07
CA SER A 374 24.61 18.48 9.43
C SER A 374 25.19 19.41 10.50
N ASP A 375 25.58 20.65 10.13
CA ASP A 375 26.02 21.67 11.07
C ASP A 375 24.87 22.16 11.98
N ASP A 376 25.21 22.83 13.07
CA ASP A 376 24.25 23.25 14.08
C ASP A 376 23.29 24.35 13.58
N ASN A 377 23.72 25.19 12.64
CA ASN A 377 22.88 26.22 12.04
C ASN A 377 21.79 25.57 11.15
N ALA A 378 22.20 24.68 10.27
CA ALA A 378 21.28 23.95 9.42
C ALA A 378 20.25 23.13 10.22
N ARG A 379 20.70 22.50 11.31
CA ARG A 379 19.81 21.82 12.26
C ARG A 379 18.85 22.79 12.96
N GLY A 380 19.32 24.00 13.31
CA GLY A 380 18.50 25.05 13.92
C GLY A 380 17.37 25.49 13.01
N ILE A 381 17.67 25.77 11.73
CA ILE A 381 16.70 26.17 10.73
C ILE A 381 15.64 25.08 10.53
N ARG A 382 16.04 23.82 10.35
CA ARG A 382 15.10 22.70 10.20
C ARG A 382 14.20 22.52 11.43
N ARG A 383 14.74 22.69 12.63
CA ARG A 383 13.95 22.69 13.88
C ARG A 383 12.93 23.81 13.93
N GLY A 384 13.29 25.02 13.44
CA GLY A 384 12.37 26.14 13.34
C GLY A 384 11.17 25.80 12.47
N VAL A 385 11.42 25.25 11.26
CA VAL A 385 10.36 24.83 10.35
C VAL A 385 9.46 23.73 10.98
N THR A 386 10.04 22.68 11.54
CA THR A 386 9.28 21.57 12.10
C THR A 386 8.45 21.95 13.33
N LYS A 387 8.95 22.87 14.17
CA LYS A 387 8.22 23.37 15.34
C LYS A 387 6.91 24.03 14.95
N HIS A 388 6.99 24.99 14.03
CA HIS A 388 5.81 25.74 13.59
C HIS A 388 4.87 24.89 12.73
N TYR A 389 5.43 23.93 11.97
CA TYR A 389 4.64 22.99 11.20
C TYR A 389 3.64 22.21 12.07
N TYR A 390 4.03 21.79 13.27
CA TYR A 390 3.12 21.14 14.19
C TYR A 390 1.88 21.98 14.50
N ASP A 391 2.07 23.25 14.89
CA ASP A 391 0.96 24.12 15.29
C ASP A 391 0.01 24.37 14.11
N ILE A 392 0.56 24.59 12.92
CA ILE A 392 -0.22 24.79 11.69
C ILE A 392 -0.97 23.52 11.32
N TYR A 393 -0.30 22.37 11.29
CA TYR A 393 -0.90 21.09 10.94
C TYR A 393 -2.05 20.73 11.87
N ARG A 394 -1.85 20.91 13.17
CA ARG A 394 -2.86 20.66 14.19
C ARG A 394 -4.13 21.49 13.96
N GLN A 395 -3.99 22.79 13.74
CA GLN A 395 -5.14 23.68 13.50
C GLN A 395 -5.86 23.34 12.20
N VAL A 396 -5.12 23.09 11.14
CA VAL A 396 -5.66 22.69 9.84
C VAL A 396 -6.43 21.36 9.97
N PHE A 397 -5.85 20.36 10.64
CA PHE A 397 -6.48 19.06 10.83
C PHE A 397 -7.82 19.17 11.55
N PHE A 398 -7.88 19.85 12.70
CA PHE A 398 -9.11 19.98 13.45
C PHE A 398 -10.17 20.80 12.72
N LYS A 399 -9.77 21.86 12.03
CA LYS A 399 -10.71 22.66 11.24
C LYS A 399 -11.28 21.85 10.06
N ASP A 400 -10.44 21.08 9.37
CA ASP A 400 -10.88 20.20 8.30
C ASP A 400 -11.78 19.09 8.81
N TYR A 401 -11.43 18.46 9.92
CA TYR A 401 -12.20 17.37 10.52
C TYR A 401 -13.59 17.83 11.00
N GLN A 402 -13.70 19.05 11.52
CA GLN A 402 -14.95 19.66 11.99
C GLN A 402 -15.77 20.24 10.84
N SER A 403 -15.16 20.49 9.68
CA SER A 403 -15.87 21.06 8.54
C SER A 403 -16.84 20.04 7.95
N SER A 404 -18.10 20.44 7.74
CA SER A 404 -19.11 19.62 7.03
C SER A 404 -19.01 19.71 5.50
N GLY A 405 -18.07 20.48 4.97
CA GLY A 405 -17.88 20.71 3.54
C GLY A 405 -16.79 19.82 2.92
N SER A 406 -16.63 19.90 1.61
CA SER A 406 -15.51 19.25 0.93
C SER A 406 -14.19 19.93 1.31
N THR A 407 -13.19 19.15 1.69
CA THR A 407 -11.82 19.64 1.96
C THR A 407 -11.27 20.34 0.72
N PRO A 408 -10.79 21.61 0.80
CA PRO A 408 -10.09 22.24 -0.31
C PRO A 408 -8.87 21.40 -0.74
N VAL A 409 -8.64 21.27 -2.05
CA VAL A 409 -7.56 20.43 -2.61
C VAL A 409 -6.20 20.75 -1.98
N VAL A 410 -5.88 22.03 -1.80
CA VAL A 410 -4.61 22.47 -1.19
C VAL A 410 -4.48 21.98 0.24
N ILE A 411 -5.57 21.97 1.01
CA ILE A 411 -5.59 21.50 2.39
C ILE A 411 -5.44 19.98 2.47
N ASP A 412 -6.15 19.25 1.61
CA ASP A 412 -6.04 17.78 1.59
C ASP A 412 -4.62 17.33 1.19
N LEU A 413 -4.01 18.00 0.20
CA LEU A 413 -2.62 17.77 -0.16
C LEU A 413 -1.66 18.10 1.00
N PHE A 414 -1.87 19.22 1.68
CA PHE A 414 -1.07 19.60 2.84
C PHE A 414 -1.16 18.55 3.96
N LEU A 415 -2.34 18.07 4.28
CA LEU A 415 -2.56 17.07 5.33
C LEU A 415 -1.96 15.70 4.98
N LYS A 416 -1.91 15.34 3.70
CA LYS A 416 -1.36 14.06 3.23
C LYS A 416 0.16 14.13 2.96
N TYR A 417 0.64 15.20 2.34
CA TYR A 417 1.99 15.30 1.77
C TYR A 417 2.83 16.45 2.30
N GLY A 418 2.30 17.30 3.17
CA GLY A 418 2.98 18.50 3.62
C GLY A 418 2.98 19.61 2.56
N PHE A 419 3.95 20.51 2.66
CA PHE A 419 4.09 21.61 1.70
C PHE A 419 4.74 21.15 0.41
N LEU A 420 4.06 21.35 -0.71
CA LEU A 420 4.51 20.97 -2.04
C LEU A 420 4.86 22.21 -2.86
N SER A 421 5.99 22.21 -3.55
CA SER A 421 6.40 23.32 -4.40
C SER A 421 5.52 23.42 -5.65
N GLU A 422 4.89 24.57 -5.88
CA GLU A 422 4.07 24.83 -7.08
C GLU A 422 4.86 24.70 -8.39
N LYS A 423 6.20 24.88 -8.33
CA LYS A 423 7.07 24.69 -9.49
C LYS A 423 7.27 23.23 -9.86
N LEU A 424 7.09 22.32 -8.89
CA LEU A 424 7.25 20.89 -9.09
C LEU A 424 5.95 20.20 -9.46
N ILE A 425 4.81 20.79 -9.10
CA ILE A 425 3.53 20.11 -9.10
C ILE A 425 2.56 20.91 -9.97
N THR A 426 2.28 20.38 -11.16
CA THR A 426 1.19 20.88 -12.01
C THR A 426 -0.17 20.53 -11.40
N ASP A 427 -1.23 21.19 -11.85
CA ASP A 427 -2.58 20.86 -11.36
C ASP A 427 -2.98 19.40 -11.65
N GLU A 428 -2.49 18.83 -12.74
CA GLU A 428 -2.69 17.42 -13.07
C GLU A 428 -1.97 16.49 -12.07
N MET A 429 -0.75 16.83 -11.65
CA MET A 429 -0.03 16.08 -10.61
C MET A 429 -0.70 16.18 -9.23
N LYS A 430 -1.33 17.31 -8.91
CA LYS A 430 -2.13 17.45 -7.68
C LYS A 430 -3.29 16.46 -7.65
N GLU A 431 -4.03 16.36 -8.77
CA GLU A 431 -5.12 15.37 -8.89
C GLU A 431 -4.60 13.93 -8.80
N GLU A 432 -3.46 13.64 -9.41
CA GLU A 432 -2.82 12.33 -9.35
C GLU A 432 -2.40 11.98 -7.91
N LEU A 433 -1.77 12.93 -7.18
CA LEU A 433 -1.42 12.75 -5.77
C LEU A 433 -2.63 12.47 -4.88
N LEU A 434 -3.76 13.13 -5.14
CA LEU A 434 -5.00 12.89 -4.40
C LEU A 434 -5.57 11.50 -4.68
N SER A 435 -5.43 11.01 -5.91
CA SER A 435 -5.94 9.70 -6.32
C SER A 435 -5.03 8.53 -5.91
N LEU A 436 -3.71 8.72 -5.93
CA LEU A 436 -2.72 7.66 -5.65
C LEU A 436 -2.78 7.11 -4.23
N ASN A 437 -3.23 7.90 -3.27
CA ASN A 437 -3.28 7.53 -1.86
C ASN A 437 -4.69 7.63 -1.28
N ASP A 438 -5.71 7.32 -2.08
CA ASP A 438 -7.02 7.03 -1.54
C ASP A 438 -7.01 5.60 -0.96
N PHE A 439 -6.57 5.50 0.31
CA PHE A 439 -6.36 4.23 1.02
C PHE A 439 -7.64 3.53 1.44
N SER A 440 -8.80 4.01 1.02
CA SER A 440 -10.11 3.46 1.37
C SER A 440 -10.33 2.01 0.89
N SER A 441 -9.49 1.50 0.00
CA SER A 441 -9.51 0.10 -0.44
C SER A 441 -8.32 -0.68 0.13
N ASP A 442 -8.52 -1.35 1.26
CA ASP A 442 -7.56 -2.29 1.86
C ASP A 442 -7.44 -3.59 1.04
N LEU A 443 -6.76 -3.54 -0.09
CA LEU A 443 -6.48 -4.73 -0.91
C LEU A 443 -5.10 -5.37 -0.62
N GLY A 444 -4.31 -4.79 0.29
CA GLY A 444 -2.99 -5.28 0.64
C GLY A 444 -2.96 -6.08 1.94
N LEU A 445 -1.92 -6.89 2.11
CA LEU A 445 -1.63 -7.62 3.35
C LEU A 445 -1.35 -6.68 4.52
N CYS A 446 -0.68 -5.57 4.27
CA CYS A 446 -0.34 -4.56 5.27
C CYS A 446 -1.27 -3.35 5.17
N LYS A 447 -1.63 -2.79 6.32
CA LYS A 447 -2.37 -1.54 6.37
C LYS A 447 -1.41 -0.38 6.17
N VAL A 448 -1.71 0.45 5.18
CA VAL A 448 -0.93 1.64 4.85
C VAL A 448 -1.79 2.86 5.11
N TYR A 449 -1.26 3.81 5.84
CA TYR A 449 -1.92 5.07 6.21
C TYR A 449 -1.09 6.25 5.72
N ASN A 450 -1.72 7.27 5.14
CA ASN A 450 -1.10 8.58 5.08
C ASN A 450 -1.20 9.26 6.45
N MET A 451 -0.55 10.41 6.60
CA MET A 451 -0.51 11.12 7.88
C MET A 451 -1.89 11.55 8.36
N LYS A 452 -2.76 12.06 7.46
CA LYS A 452 -4.13 12.46 7.78
C LYS A 452 -4.95 11.28 8.30
N GLU A 453 -4.90 10.16 7.59
CA GLU A 453 -5.62 8.93 7.98
C GLU A 453 -5.12 8.36 9.29
N TRP A 454 -3.80 8.31 9.49
CA TRP A 454 -3.22 7.82 10.74
C TRP A 454 -3.69 8.63 11.94
N LEU A 455 -3.64 9.96 11.84
CA LEU A 455 -4.08 10.84 12.92
C LEU A 455 -5.60 10.80 13.12
N THR A 456 -6.38 10.56 12.06
CA THR A 456 -7.81 10.32 12.17
C THR A 456 -8.10 9.04 12.96
N GLU A 457 -7.38 7.95 12.70
CA GLU A 457 -7.51 6.69 13.46
C GLU A 457 -7.21 6.88 14.96
N ILE A 458 -6.23 7.71 15.28
CA ILE A 458 -5.90 8.05 16.69
C ILE A 458 -7.01 8.92 17.30
N TYR A 459 -7.45 9.96 16.58
CA TYR A 459 -8.48 10.89 17.09
C TYR A 459 -9.84 10.22 17.29
N GLU A 460 -10.20 9.26 16.45
CA GLU A 460 -11.43 8.47 16.58
C GLU A 460 -11.28 7.28 17.56
N GLY A 461 -10.12 7.12 18.19
CA GLY A 461 -9.87 6.07 19.17
C GLY A 461 -9.77 4.65 18.61
N ARG A 462 -9.63 4.51 17.28
CA ARG A 462 -9.42 3.18 16.63
C ARG A 462 -8.01 2.65 16.76
N LYS A 463 -7.04 3.56 16.96
CA LYS A 463 -5.64 3.23 17.22
C LYS A 463 -5.15 3.96 18.48
N GLU A 464 -4.26 3.33 19.22
CA GLU A 464 -3.57 3.98 20.32
C GLU A 464 -2.31 4.70 19.83
N PRO A 465 -1.91 5.83 20.47
CA PRO A 465 -0.70 6.54 20.11
C PRO A 465 0.56 5.68 20.15
N SER A 466 1.54 6.04 19.35
CA SER A 466 2.85 5.37 19.33
C SER A 466 3.63 5.68 20.62
N LYS A 467 4.56 4.80 20.96
CA LYS A 467 5.50 5.06 22.07
C LYS A 467 6.41 6.24 21.74
N ASN A 468 6.78 6.99 22.78
CA ASN A 468 7.76 8.05 22.64
C ASN A 468 9.20 7.51 22.59
N GLU A 469 10.18 8.42 22.52
CA GLU A 469 11.61 8.07 22.45
C GLU A 469 12.17 7.36 23.70
N PHE A 470 11.45 7.41 24.81
CA PHE A 470 11.77 6.71 26.05
C PHE A 470 11.07 5.36 26.19
N ASP A 471 10.51 4.83 25.09
CA ASP A 471 9.74 3.57 25.02
C ASP A 471 8.48 3.57 25.91
N MET A 472 7.97 4.76 26.27
CA MET A 472 6.73 4.92 27.02
C MET A 472 5.55 5.07 26.08
N ASP A 473 4.48 4.31 26.33
CA ASP A 473 3.21 4.55 25.66
C ASP A 473 2.45 5.72 26.30
N TYR A 474 1.32 6.10 25.71
CA TYR A 474 0.51 7.21 26.22
C TYR A 474 0.13 7.05 27.67
N PHE A 475 -0.31 5.87 28.09
CA PHE A 475 -0.72 5.59 29.46
C PHE A 475 0.46 5.53 30.43
N ASP A 476 1.62 5.03 29.99
CA ASP A 476 2.85 5.06 30.78
C ASP A 476 3.32 6.51 31.01
N ASN A 477 3.18 7.35 29.98
CA ASN A 477 3.48 8.78 30.08
C ASN A 477 2.55 9.51 31.07
N LEU A 478 1.25 9.26 31.03
CA LEU A 478 0.30 9.82 31.99
C LEU A 478 0.62 9.37 33.42
N ARG A 479 0.94 8.08 33.61
CA ARG A 479 1.35 7.55 34.93
C ARG A 479 2.63 8.20 35.45
N ASP A 480 3.59 8.48 34.59
CA ASP A 480 4.81 9.19 34.95
C ASP A 480 4.51 10.64 35.31
N MET A 481 3.69 11.33 34.56
CA MET A 481 3.23 12.69 34.88
C MET A 481 2.52 12.75 36.24
N ARG A 482 1.68 11.75 36.58
CA ARG A 482 1.07 11.65 37.90
C ARG A 482 2.11 11.40 38.98
N LYS A 483 3.03 10.46 38.80
CA LYS A 483 4.10 10.16 39.78
C LYS A 483 4.97 11.36 40.07
N THR A 484 5.20 12.22 39.06
CA THR A 484 5.99 13.45 39.19
C THR A 484 5.16 14.63 39.70
N GLY A 485 3.88 14.44 40.01
CA GLY A 485 2.99 15.50 40.56
C GLY A 485 2.57 16.56 39.53
N ARG A 486 2.76 16.28 38.22
CA ARG A 486 2.36 17.19 37.13
C ARG A 486 0.86 17.15 36.81
N ILE A 487 0.22 16.04 37.12
CA ILE A 487 -1.22 15.84 36.99
C ILE A 487 -1.77 15.07 38.18
N SER A 488 -3.05 15.29 38.51
CA SER A 488 -3.81 14.56 39.53
C SER A 488 -4.30 13.20 38.99
N VAL A 489 -4.90 12.38 39.88
CA VAL A 489 -5.51 11.10 39.52
C VAL A 489 -6.71 11.31 38.60
N ASP A 490 -7.53 12.35 38.89
CA ASP A 490 -8.73 12.66 38.10
C ASP A 490 -8.37 13.17 36.70
N GLU A 491 -7.30 13.98 36.60
CA GLU A 491 -6.74 14.43 35.32
C GLU A 491 -6.15 13.25 34.51
N GLU A 492 -5.45 12.30 35.15
CA GLU A 492 -4.97 11.08 34.48
C GLU A 492 -6.15 10.31 33.87
N LEU A 493 -7.22 10.14 34.63
CA LEU A 493 -8.42 9.41 34.17
C LEU A 493 -9.13 10.16 33.02
N SER A 494 -9.24 11.48 33.11
CA SER A 494 -9.82 12.32 32.06
C SER A 494 -8.97 12.24 30.78
N LEU A 495 -7.68 12.49 30.87
CA LEU A 495 -6.75 12.46 29.73
C LEU A 495 -6.64 11.07 29.09
N SER A 496 -6.79 10.00 29.88
CA SER A 496 -6.77 8.61 29.34
C SER A 496 -7.89 8.33 28.33
N ARG A 497 -8.98 9.07 28.41
CA ARG A 497 -10.16 8.96 27.54
C ARG A 497 -10.22 10.07 26.49
N ASP A 498 -9.43 11.11 26.65
CA ASP A 498 -9.43 12.27 25.76
C ASP A 498 -8.68 11.94 24.45
N THR A 499 -9.43 11.85 23.38
CA THR A 499 -8.89 11.54 22.05
C THR A 499 -8.11 12.70 21.44
N ALA A 500 -8.43 13.94 21.82
CA ALA A 500 -7.64 15.10 21.40
C ALA A 500 -6.28 15.12 22.08
N ALA A 501 -6.21 14.76 23.37
CA ALA A 501 -4.93 14.61 24.07
C ALA A 501 -4.09 13.45 23.51
N LYS A 502 -4.71 12.34 23.10
CA LYS A 502 -4.04 11.24 22.38
C LYS A 502 -3.49 11.70 21.03
N PHE A 503 -4.27 12.46 20.28
CA PHE A 503 -3.83 13.07 19.02
C PHE A 503 -2.63 14.00 19.25
N ASP A 504 -2.71 14.90 20.24
CA ASP A 504 -1.62 15.82 20.56
C ASP A 504 -0.34 15.09 20.99
N TYR A 505 -0.46 14.01 21.72
CA TYR A 505 0.67 13.16 22.07
C TYR A 505 1.31 12.52 20.83
N GLU A 506 0.51 11.92 19.95
CA GLU A 506 1.01 11.26 18.74
C GLU A 506 1.71 12.23 17.81
N ILE A 507 1.07 13.35 17.48
CA ILE A 507 1.63 14.33 16.54
C ILE A 507 2.87 15.03 17.12
N GLN A 508 2.95 15.26 18.45
CA GLN A 508 4.15 15.76 19.09
C GLN A 508 5.31 14.78 18.98
N ASN A 509 5.07 13.49 19.17
CA ASN A 509 6.09 12.48 18.97
C ASN A 509 6.57 12.45 17.51
N MET A 510 5.69 12.59 16.57
CA MET A 510 6.02 12.52 15.15
C MET A 510 6.73 13.77 14.66
N PHE A 511 6.30 14.96 15.06
CA PHE A 511 6.82 16.21 14.49
C PHE A 511 7.77 17.01 15.40
N LYS A 512 7.56 16.95 16.72
CA LYS A 512 8.36 17.79 17.64
C LYS A 512 9.52 17.09 18.31
N THR A 513 9.34 15.83 18.68
CA THR A 513 10.19 15.34 19.76
C THR A 513 11.31 14.48 19.29
N ASN A 514 11.39 14.00 18.08
CA ASN A 514 12.48 13.09 17.99
C ASN A 514 13.33 13.10 16.74
N HIS A 515 14.38 13.86 16.93
CA HIS A 515 15.53 13.87 16.06
C HIS A 515 16.18 12.48 15.88
N ARG A 516 16.11 11.58 16.84
CA ARG A 516 16.74 10.25 16.75
C ARG A 516 15.95 9.31 15.83
N LEU A 517 14.64 9.30 15.97
CA LEU A 517 13.80 8.44 15.14
C LEU A 517 13.69 8.99 13.71
N ILE A 518 13.52 10.29 13.57
CA ILE A 518 13.29 10.94 12.28
C ILE A 518 14.61 11.35 11.61
N PHE A 519 15.47 12.06 12.32
CA PHE A 519 16.70 12.66 11.75
C PHE A 519 17.89 11.72 11.63
N GLY A 520 17.91 10.62 12.35
CA GLY A 520 19.07 9.72 12.31
C GLY A 520 18.96 8.61 11.28
N GLN A 521 17.75 8.31 10.79
CA GLN A 521 17.52 7.08 10.03
C GLN A 521 16.66 7.25 8.78
N VAL A 522 15.67 8.14 8.75
CA VAL A 522 14.85 8.33 7.54
C VAL A 522 15.51 9.31 6.61
N SER A 523 15.88 10.43 7.11
CA SER A 523 16.53 11.55 6.47
C SER A 523 16.22 12.78 7.32
N VAL A 524 16.54 13.94 6.85
CA VAL A 524 16.13 15.19 7.50
C VAL A 524 14.64 15.36 7.31
N PHE A 525 13.86 15.31 8.40
CA PHE A 525 12.46 15.66 8.31
C PHE A 525 12.30 17.14 8.07
N VAL A 526 11.88 17.49 6.88
CA VAL A 526 11.33 18.79 6.57
C VAL A 526 10.09 18.53 5.71
N PRO A 527 8.91 18.98 6.13
CA PRO A 527 7.67 18.71 5.41
C PRO A 527 7.54 19.60 4.17
N PHE A 528 8.63 19.68 3.44
CA PHE A 528 8.76 20.43 2.20
C PHE A 528 9.32 19.55 1.11
N LEU A 529 8.63 19.47 0.01
CA LEU A 529 9.20 18.96 -1.22
C LEU A 529 9.89 20.11 -1.95
N TYR A 530 11.18 19.96 -2.20
CA TYR A 530 12.00 20.93 -2.94
C TYR A 530 12.69 20.25 -4.12
N THR A 531 13.00 21.03 -5.17
CA THR A 531 13.53 20.52 -6.45
C THR A 531 14.83 19.74 -6.29
N GLU A 532 15.72 20.17 -5.39
CA GLU A 532 17.03 19.55 -5.19
C GLU A 532 16.96 18.18 -4.51
N GLY A 533 15.83 17.87 -3.88
CA GLY A 533 15.58 16.55 -3.28
C GLY A 533 15.07 15.53 -4.29
N CYS A 534 14.57 15.96 -5.43
CA CYS A 534 14.01 15.08 -6.46
C CYS A 534 15.05 14.85 -7.55
N THR A 535 15.83 13.78 -7.42
CA THR A 535 16.70 13.31 -8.49
C THR A 535 15.89 12.46 -9.46
N GLY A 536 15.56 12.99 -10.62
CA GLY A 536 14.78 12.32 -11.64
C GLY A 536 13.29 12.73 -11.69
N SER A 537 12.47 11.93 -12.33
CA SER A 537 11.02 12.17 -12.46
C SER A 537 10.36 12.18 -11.07
N PHE A 538 9.53 13.19 -10.82
CA PHE A 538 8.75 13.31 -9.59
C PHE A 538 7.91 12.05 -9.31
N LYS A 539 7.35 11.44 -10.35
CA LYS A 539 6.56 10.20 -10.26
C LYS A 539 7.36 9.03 -9.65
N ARG A 540 8.67 8.97 -9.89
CA ARG A 540 9.53 7.93 -9.30
C ARG A 540 9.70 8.12 -7.80
N CYS A 541 9.76 9.37 -7.35
CA CYS A 541 9.97 9.67 -5.94
C CYS A 541 8.73 9.44 -5.08
N ILE A 542 7.51 9.44 -5.65
CA ILE A 542 6.29 9.25 -4.88
C ILE A 542 6.16 7.80 -4.43
N LEU A 543 5.95 7.63 -3.13
CA LEU A 543 5.66 6.34 -2.52
C LEU A 543 4.15 6.11 -2.45
N SER A 544 3.62 5.28 -3.33
CA SER A 544 2.21 4.87 -3.30
C SER A 544 2.00 3.62 -2.44
N LYS A 545 0.74 3.39 -2.05
CA LYS A 545 0.32 2.15 -1.39
C LYS A 545 0.65 0.93 -2.23
N ASP A 546 0.43 1.02 -3.55
CA ASP A 546 0.68 -0.08 -4.47
C ASP A 546 2.17 -0.43 -4.52
N LYS A 547 3.07 0.57 -4.60
CA LYS A 547 4.52 0.32 -4.53
C LYS A 547 4.95 -0.38 -3.23
N ILE A 548 4.35 0.00 -2.10
CA ILE A 548 4.60 -0.68 -0.82
C ILE A 548 4.11 -2.12 -0.87
N ASN A 549 2.89 -2.37 -1.34
CA ASN A 549 2.32 -3.71 -1.41
C ASN A 549 3.08 -4.61 -2.39
N ILE A 550 3.49 -4.09 -3.54
CA ILE A 550 4.31 -4.83 -4.51
C ILE A 550 5.64 -5.23 -3.86
N SER A 551 6.31 -4.30 -3.18
CA SER A 551 7.58 -4.58 -2.51
C SER A 551 7.43 -5.60 -1.36
N VAL A 552 6.32 -5.53 -0.62
CA VAL A 552 5.98 -6.53 0.41
C VAL A 552 5.77 -7.90 -0.22
N ASN A 553 5.00 -7.98 -1.31
CA ASN A 553 4.73 -9.25 -1.99
C ASN A 553 6.01 -9.85 -2.60
N LYS A 554 6.87 -9.04 -3.24
CA LYS A 554 8.19 -9.50 -3.71
C LYS A 554 9.00 -10.14 -2.59
N LEU A 555 9.04 -9.51 -1.42
CA LEU A 555 9.75 -10.08 -0.27
C LEU A 555 9.14 -11.42 0.17
N LEU A 556 7.80 -11.52 0.23
CA LEU A 556 7.11 -12.74 0.65
C LEU A 556 7.28 -13.90 -0.35
N HIS A 557 7.44 -13.61 -1.63
CA HIS A 557 7.80 -14.61 -2.64
C HIS A 557 9.21 -15.18 -2.44
N ILE A 558 10.06 -14.47 -1.69
CA ILE A 558 11.41 -14.93 -1.35
C ILE A 558 11.43 -15.54 0.06
N ASP A 559 11.05 -14.76 1.08
CA ASP A 559 10.97 -15.19 2.49
C ASP A 559 9.51 -15.25 2.94
N TYR A 560 8.86 -16.40 2.77
CA TYR A 560 7.47 -16.60 3.18
C TYR A 560 7.25 -16.45 4.69
N SER A 561 8.32 -16.54 5.49
CA SER A 561 8.24 -16.46 6.95
C SER A 561 8.45 -15.05 7.51
N ALA A 562 8.60 -14.04 6.66
CA ALA A 562 8.99 -12.69 7.06
C ALA A 562 8.10 -12.06 8.13
N PHE A 563 6.81 -12.38 8.15
CA PHE A 563 5.82 -11.88 9.12
C PHE A 563 5.50 -12.85 10.25
N TYR A 564 6.08 -14.06 10.26
CA TYR A 564 5.75 -15.06 11.27
C TYR A 564 6.63 -14.95 12.51
N ARG A 565 6.01 -15.07 13.68
CA ARG A 565 6.69 -15.26 14.97
C ARG A 565 6.18 -16.51 15.66
N GLU A 566 7.04 -17.14 16.44
CA GLU A 566 6.66 -18.22 17.34
C GLU A 566 6.17 -17.59 18.65
N SER A 567 4.89 -17.71 18.99
CA SER A 567 4.28 -17.16 20.20
C SER A 567 3.61 -18.27 21.02
N LEU A 568 3.30 -17.99 22.28
CA LEU A 568 2.50 -18.92 23.09
C LEU A 568 1.03 -18.75 22.76
N TYR A 569 0.31 -19.86 22.66
CA TYR A 569 -1.13 -19.86 22.52
C TYR A 569 -1.81 -19.09 23.66
N SER A 570 -2.63 -18.11 23.32
CA SER A 570 -3.29 -17.21 24.28
C SER A 570 -4.82 -17.35 24.30
N GLY A 571 -5.38 -18.37 23.62
CA GLY A 571 -6.82 -18.60 23.56
C GLY A 571 -7.41 -19.15 24.87
N GLU A 572 -8.73 -19.38 24.85
CA GLU A 572 -9.52 -19.73 26.02
C GLU A 572 -9.20 -21.12 26.60
N LEU A 573 -8.71 -22.05 25.78
CA LEU A 573 -8.44 -23.41 26.14
C LEU A 573 -7.14 -23.57 26.96
N GLU A 574 -7.25 -23.62 28.27
CA GLU A 574 -6.10 -23.67 29.21
C GLU A 574 -5.10 -24.77 28.92
N LYS A 575 -5.56 -25.94 28.45
CA LYS A 575 -4.71 -27.08 28.13
C LYS A 575 -3.65 -26.77 27.08
N PHE A 576 -3.91 -25.80 26.18
CA PHE A 576 -3.03 -25.42 25.09
C PHE A 576 -2.17 -24.16 25.39
N ARG A 577 -2.32 -23.50 26.54
CA ARG A 577 -1.58 -22.27 26.90
C ARG A 577 -0.06 -22.42 26.96
N LYS A 578 0.45 -23.64 26.98
CA LYS A 578 1.89 -23.94 26.96
C LYS A 578 2.40 -24.28 25.55
N GLU A 579 1.49 -24.36 24.59
CA GLU A 579 1.85 -24.69 23.22
C GLU A 579 2.30 -23.45 22.47
N TYR A 580 3.30 -23.63 21.64
CA TYR A 580 3.74 -22.57 20.73
C TYR A 580 2.91 -22.59 19.45
N ILE A 581 2.64 -21.43 18.91
CA ILE A 581 1.96 -21.23 17.63
C ILE A 581 2.80 -20.32 16.72
N MET A 582 2.67 -20.52 15.43
CA MET A 582 3.19 -19.59 14.42
C MET A 582 2.12 -18.54 14.15
N GLU A 583 2.35 -17.33 14.62
CA GLU A 583 1.45 -16.20 14.51
C GLU A 583 1.97 -15.25 13.43
N GLU A 584 1.08 -14.88 12.51
CA GLU A 584 1.38 -13.90 11.48
C GLU A 584 1.10 -12.48 11.98
N VAL A 585 2.09 -11.61 11.87
CA VAL A 585 2.03 -10.24 12.40
C VAL A 585 2.37 -9.25 11.31
N PHE A 586 1.36 -8.56 10.78
CA PHE A 586 1.54 -7.50 9.80
C PHE A 586 1.68 -6.14 10.50
N PRO A 587 2.77 -5.39 10.28
CA PRO A 587 2.93 -4.05 10.82
C PRO A 587 2.01 -3.03 10.13
N ASP A 588 1.69 -1.96 10.82
CA ASP A 588 1.06 -0.78 10.21
C ASP A 588 2.14 0.06 9.51
N PHE A 589 1.87 0.51 8.28
CA PHE A 589 2.73 1.43 7.54
C PHE A 589 2.16 2.84 7.62
N ILE A 590 2.98 3.80 7.94
CA ILE A 590 2.63 5.22 7.98
C ILE A 590 3.51 5.95 6.98
N VAL A 591 2.89 6.56 5.98
CA VAL A 591 3.57 7.37 4.98
C VAL A 591 3.62 8.80 5.48
N PHE A 592 4.83 9.25 5.78
CA PHE A 592 5.10 10.52 6.44
C PHE A 592 5.40 11.62 5.41
N PRO A 593 4.87 12.83 5.55
CA PRO A 593 5.03 13.92 4.58
C PRO A 593 6.47 14.47 4.60
N THR A 594 7.40 13.71 4.07
CA THR A 594 8.81 14.10 3.99
C THR A 594 9.47 13.46 2.77
N PHE A 595 10.64 13.98 2.42
CA PHE A 595 11.55 13.41 1.45
C PHE A 595 12.64 12.62 2.17
N GLY A 596 12.95 11.41 1.71
CA GLY A 596 13.97 10.59 2.35
C GLY A 596 14.41 9.39 1.53
N SER A 597 15.45 8.72 2.00
CA SER A 597 16.06 7.56 1.35
C SER A 597 15.85 6.25 2.10
N ASN A 598 15.29 6.29 3.30
CA ASN A 598 15.14 5.13 4.17
C ASN A 598 13.82 5.16 4.92
N GLY A 599 13.33 3.97 5.28
CA GLY A 599 12.27 3.83 6.27
C GLY A 599 12.81 3.50 7.65
N ILE A 600 12.01 3.71 8.68
CA ILE A 600 12.30 3.31 10.06
C ILE A 600 11.20 2.42 10.63
N MET A 601 11.59 1.53 11.51
CA MET A 601 10.66 0.86 12.39
C MET A 601 10.38 1.81 13.57
N TRP A 602 9.28 2.57 13.45
CA TRP A 602 8.90 3.59 14.42
C TRP A 602 8.59 3.00 15.78
N GLN A 603 7.80 1.94 15.78
CA GLN A 603 7.46 1.24 17.00
C GLN A 603 7.84 -0.22 16.86
N GLU A 604 8.67 -0.68 17.78
CA GLU A 604 9.03 -2.08 17.91
C GLU A 604 7.83 -2.89 18.45
N LEU A 605 7.83 -4.18 18.14
CA LEU A 605 6.88 -5.11 18.71
C LEU A 605 6.99 -5.12 20.23
N SER A 606 5.89 -5.03 20.93
CA SER A 606 5.92 -5.24 22.37
C SER A 606 5.89 -6.75 22.71
N GLY A 607 6.58 -7.07 23.81
CA GLY A 607 6.67 -8.44 24.32
C GLY A 607 5.32 -9.05 24.73
N ARG A 608 5.36 -10.24 25.29
CA ARG A 608 4.26 -11.20 25.56
C ARG A 608 2.92 -10.64 26.09
N LYS A 609 2.89 -9.45 26.67
CA LYS A 609 1.69 -8.90 27.32
C LYS A 609 0.95 -7.81 26.54
N ARG A 610 1.51 -7.29 25.46
CA ARG A 610 0.92 -6.21 24.66
C ARG A 610 0.99 -6.55 23.18
N ASN A 611 -0.16 -6.60 22.53
CA ASN A 611 -0.29 -6.98 21.12
C ASN A 611 -0.08 -5.78 20.20
N THR A 612 1.12 -5.21 20.18
CA THR A 612 1.47 -4.21 19.17
C THR A 612 2.09 -4.90 17.96
N LYS A 613 1.53 -4.59 16.80
CA LYS A 613 1.93 -5.17 15.52
C LYS A 613 3.24 -4.61 14.96
N GLY A 614 3.81 -3.59 15.61
CA GLY A 614 4.87 -2.78 15.04
C GLY A 614 4.32 -1.70 14.10
N ARG A 615 5.10 -0.66 13.89
CA ARG A 615 4.76 0.47 12.98
C ARG A 615 5.99 0.88 12.21
N PHE A 616 5.82 0.95 10.89
CA PHE A 616 6.85 1.41 9.99
C PHE A 616 6.51 2.82 9.51
N LEU A 617 7.51 3.68 9.52
CA LEU A 617 7.41 5.02 8.99
C LEU A 617 8.23 5.11 7.70
N LEU A 618 7.58 5.51 6.63
CA LEU A 618 8.19 5.69 5.31
C LEU A 618 8.01 7.15 4.86
N PRO A 619 8.99 7.73 4.16
CA PRO A 619 8.80 9.04 3.56
C PRO A 619 7.81 8.95 2.38
N ALA A 620 6.98 9.98 2.22
CA ALA A 620 6.06 10.06 1.08
C ALA A 620 6.80 10.18 -0.26
N PHE A 621 8.01 10.71 -0.22
CA PHE A 621 8.87 10.89 -1.39
C PHE A 621 10.22 10.23 -1.12
N MET A 622 10.56 9.22 -1.93
CA MET A 622 11.82 8.49 -1.84
C MET A 622 12.62 8.68 -3.13
N ASP A 623 13.93 8.91 -2.98
CA ASP A 623 14.90 8.98 -4.08
C ASP A 623 15.66 7.66 -4.30
N THR A 624 15.40 6.68 -3.46
CA THR A 624 16.10 5.39 -3.49
C THR A 624 15.15 4.24 -3.79
N ASP A 625 15.74 3.11 -4.18
CA ASP A 625 15.03 1.86 -4.39
C ASP A 625 14.21 1.46 -3.15
N ILE A 626 12.89 1.41 -3.33
CA ILE A 626 11.96 1.04 -2.26
C ILE A 626 12.21 -0.39 -1.77
N ASP A 627 12.53 -1.33 -2.66
CA ASP A 627 12.75 -2.72 -2.30
C ASP A 627 13.92 -2.86 -1.34
N SER A 628 15.02 -2.14 -1.59
CA SER A 628 16.16 -2.09 -0.66
C SER A 628 15.78 -1.53 0.71
N ALA A 629 15.00 -0.44 0.74
CA ALA A 629 14.54 0.15 2.00
C ALA A 629 13.62 -0.81 2.76
N MET A 630 12.71 -1.46 2.06
CA MET A 630 11.77 -2.43 2.62
C MET A 630 12.49 -3.67 3.15
N ILE A 631 13.42 -4.26 2.41
CA ILE A 631 14.20 -5.42 2.86
C ILE A 631 14.93 -5.10 4.17
N LYS A 632 15.50 -3.91 4.30
CA LYS A 632 16.16 -3.49 5.57
C LYS A 632 15.16 -3.33 6.71
N LEU A 633 13.99 -2.77 6.45
CA LEU A 633 12.92 -2.68 7.46
C LEU A 633 12.46 -4.06 7.90
N PHE A 634 12.22 -4.96 6.96
CA PHE A 634 11.83 -6.35 7.26
C PHE A 634 12.93 -7.13 7.96
N GLY A 635 14.19 -6.90 7.64
CA GLY A 635 15.30 -7.47 8.38
C GLY A 635 15.26 -7.06 9.87
N ARG A 636 15.05 -5.76 10.15
CA ARG A 636 14.87 -5.29 11.53
C ARG A 636 13.64 -5.89 12.17
N PHE A 637 12.53 -5.95 11.46
CA PHE A 637 11.27 -6.52 11.94
C PHE A 637 11.42 -8.01 12.25
N ARG A 638 12.04 -8.76 11.36
CA ARG A 638 12.33 -10.19 11.55
C ARG A 638 13.16 -10.46 12.80
N TRP A 639 14.16 -9.63 13.04
CA TRP A 639 14.95 -9.69 14.27
C TRP A 639 14.09 -9.48 15.51
N GLU A 640 13.26 -8.44 15.50
CA GLU A 640 12.40 -8.10 16.65
C GLU A 640 11.27 -9.10 16.87
N LEU A 641 10.71 -9.72 15.83
CA LEU A 641 9.76 -10.83 15.96
C LEU A 641 10.33 -11.96 16.81
N CYS A 642 11.62 -12.27 16.66
CA CYS A 642 12.31 -13.28 17.45
C CYS A 642 12.71 -12.75 18.84
N ARG A 643 13.35 -11.59 18.91
CA ARG A 643 13.91 -10.99 20.14
C ARG A 643 12.83 -10.77 21.22
N THR A 644 11.71 -10.21 20.84
CA THR A 644 10.63 -9.85 21.78
C THR A 644 9.96 -11.07 22.41
N MET A 645 9.88 -12.17 21.68
CA MET A 645 9.34 -13.43 22.21
C MET A 645 10.29 -14.13 23.18
N GLN A 646 11.60 -14.01 22.93
CA GLN A 646 12.64 -14.58 23.79
C GLN A 646 12.88 -13.73 25.04
N GLY A 647 12.51 -12.44 25.03
CA GLY A 647 12.68 -11.52 26.15
C GLY A 647 14.14 -11.39 26.59
N ALA A 648 14.42 -11.52 27.89
CA ALA A 648 15.77 -11.39 28.45
C ALA A 648 16.75 -12.47 27.93
N SER A 649 16.24 -13.58 27.42
CA SER A 649 17.05 -14.72 26.93
C SER A 649 17.27 -14.72 25.42
N TRP A 650 17.03 -13.60 24.74
CA TRP A 650 17.08 -13.47 23.29
C TRP A 650 18.43 -13.87 22.64
N ASN A 651 19.52 -13.80 23.37
CA ASN A 651 20.87 -14.17 22.93
C ASN A 651 21.37 -15.49 23.55
N ASN A 652 20.52 -16.23 24.24
CA ASN A 652 20.92 -17.50 24.84
C ASN A 652 20.96 -18.60 23.78
N ILE A 653 22.17 -19.04 23.42
CA ILE A 653 22.40 -20.05 22.36
C ILE A 653 21.72 -21.40 22.64
N GLN A 654 21.40 -21.71 23.89
CA GLN A 654 20.68 -22.94 24.24
C GLN A 654 19.24 -22.96 23.71
N LEU A 655 18.64 -21.79 23.50
CA LEU A 655 17.28 -21.67 22.98
C LEU A 655 17.19 -21.83 21.46
N LYS A 656 18.32 -21.88 20.76
CA LYS A 656 18.37 -22.05 19.29
C LYS A 656 17.34 -21.21 18.54
N SER A 657 17.57 -19.93 18.47
CA SER A 657 16.73 -18.97 17.75
C SER A 657 17.55 -18.15 16.79
N LEU A 658 16.90 -17.45 15.88
CA LEU A 658 17.56 -16.51 14.95
C LEU A 658 18.51 -15.58 15.70
N THR A 659 18.00 -14.90 16.74
CA THR A 659 18.75 -13.89 17.47
C THR A 659 19.91 -14.48 18.28
N SER A 660 19.71 -15.66 18.88
CA SER A 660 20.75 -16.31 19.70
C SER A 660 21.87 -16.87 18.83
N GLU A 661 21.56 -17.62 17.78
CA GLU A 661 22.59 -18.22 16.92
C GLU A 661 23.37 -17.17 16.13
N TYR A 662 22.68 -16.14 15.62
CA TYR A 662 23.34 -15.08 14.91
C TYR A 662 24.24 -14.21 15.84
N SER A 663 23.76 -13.95 17.06
CA SER A 663 24.57 -13.23 18.06
C SER A 663 25.81 -14.02 18.48
N ASP A 664 25.67 -15.33 18.70
CA ASP A 664 26.80 -16.21 18.96
C ASP A 664 27.83 -16.21 17.82
N PHE A 665 27.36 -16.30 16.59
CA PHE A 665 28.20 -16.20 15.40
C PHE A 665 28.98 -14.87 15.38
N VAL A 666 28.32 -13.74 15.58
CA VAL A 666 28.95 -12.40 15.56
C VAL A 666 29.91 -12.23 16.74
N GLN A 667 29.59 -12.79 17.91
CA GLN A 667 30.46 -12.69 19.08
C GLN A 667 31.73 -13.52 18.92
N PHE A 668 31.64 -14.72 18.36
CA PHE A 668 32.74 -15.67 18.28
C PHE A 668 33.34 -15.87 16.89
N TYR A 669 33.04 -14.99 15.91
CA TYR A 669 33.51 -15.12 14.53
C TYR A 669 35.02 -15.34 14.37
N ARG A 670 35.81 -14.74 15.27
CA ARG A 670 37.28 -14.88 15.21
C ARG A 670 37.75 -16.32 15.45
N LYS A 671 37.00 -17.07 16.25
CA LYS A 671 37.29 -18.49 16.60
C LYS A 671 36.67 -19.46 15.59
N ASN A 672 35.84 -18.97 14.68
CA ASN A 672 35.16 -19.80 13.70
C ASN A 672 36.17 -20.29 12.65
N ARG A 673 36.31 -21.62 12.53
CA ARG A 673 37.28 -22.29 11.62
C ARG A 673 36.78 -22.34 10.17
N GLU A 674 35.48 -22.14 9.94
CA GLU A 674 34.89 -22.14 8.60
C GLU A 674 35.03 -20.78 7.89
N LEU A 675 35.49 -19.76 8.61
CA LEU A 675 35.76 -18.45 8.05
C LEU A 675 37.23 -18.30 7.67
N SER A 676 37.47 -17.93 6.42
CA SER A 676 38.82 -17.47 6.01
C SER A 676 39.17 -16.13 6.68
N ASP A 677 40.45 -15.82 6.75
CA ASP A 677 40.90 -14.59 7.40
C ASP A 677 40.35 -13.35 6.69
N ASP A 678 40.23 -13.37 5.36
CA ASP A 678 39.57 -12.28 4.58
C ASP A 678 38.10 -12.10 4.97
N LYS A 679 37.35 -13.18 5.17
CA LYS A 679 35.95 -13.11 5.64
C LYS A 679 35.86 -12.60 7.07
N LYS A 680 36.82 -12.93 7.94
CA LYS A 680 36.88 -12.39 9.31
C LYS A 680 37.17 -10.89 9.31
N GLU A 681 38.09 -10.40 8.49
CA GLU A 681 38.32 -8.96 8.37
C GLU A 681 37.14 -8.20 7.77
N LYS A 682 36.49 -8.73 6.73
CA LYS A 682 35.23 -8.14 6.19
C LYS A 682 34.15 -8.04 7.26
N LEU A 683 33.93 -9.09 8.03
CA LEU A 683 32.92 -9.09 9.11
C LEU A 683 33.30 -8.10 10.23
N LYS A 684 34.58 -8.00 10.57
CA LYS A 684 35.08 -6.99 11.55
C LYS A 684 34.77 -5.57 11.07
N MET A 685 35.01 -5.28 9.80
CA MET A 685 34.68 -3.97 9.20
C MET A 685 33.17 -3.71 9.22
N GLN A 686 32.36 -4.72 8.89
CA GLN A 686 30.90 -4.64 8.94
C GLN A 686 30.40 -4.37 10.36
N ILE A 687 30.91 -5.09 11.37
CA ILE A 687 30.58 -4.87 12.78
C ILE A 687 30.95 -3.42 13.21
N LYS A 688 32.14 -2.94 12.80
CA LYS A 688 32.55 -1.56 13.10
C LYS A 688 31.64 -0.54 12.42
N LYS A 689 31.28 -0.75 11.15
CA LYS A 689 30.33 0.10 10.38
C LYS A 689 28.96 0.15 11.07
N CYS A 690 28.51 -0.97 11.62
CA CYS A 690 27.25 -1.07 12.38
C CYS A 690 27.36 -0.62 13.85
N ARG A 691 28.46 0.01 14.28
CA ARG A 691 28.69 0.46 15.64
C ARG A 691 28.49 -0.64 16.70
N ASN A 692 28.95 -1.85 16.41
CA ASN A 692 28.78 -3.05 17.23
C ASN A 692 27.32 -3.47 17.49
N ASN A 693 26.38 -3.01 16.67
CA ASN A 693 24.97 -3.41 16.77
C ASN A 693 24.73 -4.69 15.95
N THR A 694 24.54 -5.81 16.62
CA THR A 694 24.34 -7.13 16.00
C THR A 694 23.13 -7.17 15.09
N ARG A 695 22.01 -6.48 15.44
CA ARG A 695 20.83 -6.39 14.58
C ARG A 695 21.17 -5.75 13.24
N GLU A 696 21.91 -4.65 13.24
CA GLU A 696 22.26 -3.96 11.99
C GLU A 696 23.26 -4.80 11.14
N VAL A 697 24.13 -5.60 11.76
CA VAL A 697 24.96 -6.57 11.04
C VAL A 697 24.08 -7.63 10.38
N PHE A 698 23.11 -8.17 11.11
CA PHE A 698 22.12 -9.11 10.56
C PHE A 698 21.33 -8.51 9.40
N VAL A 699 20.91 -7.25 9.48
CA VAL A 699 20.13 -6.57 8.42
C VAL A 699 20.91 -6.51 7.11
N ILE A 700 22.22 -6.26 7.16
CA ILE A 700 23.06 -6.29 5.95
C ILE A 700 23.13 -7.71 5.36
N ASP A 701 23.29 -8.72 6.20
CA ASP A 701 23.34 -10.10 5.73
C ASP A 701 21.97 -10.59 5.23
N TYR A 702 20.87 -10.13 5.85
CA TYR A 702 19.50 -10.40 5.37
C TYR A 702 19.24 -9.72 4.01
N GLU A 703 19.72 -8.49 3.80
CA GLU A 703 19.64 -7.84 2.49
C GLU A 703 20.38 -8.67 1.41
N ASN A 704 21.58 -9.14 1.72
CA ASN A 704 22.33 -10.02 0.82
C ASN A 704 21.62 -11.36 0.57
N TRP A 705 20.94 -11.90 1.60
CA TRP A 705 20.15 -13.13 1.51
C TRP A 705 19.02 -13.00 0.50
N ILE A 706 18.25 -11.91 0.64
CA ILE A 706 17.09 -11.64 -0.22
C ILE A 706 17.50 -11.24 -1.64
N LYS A 707 18.47 -10.33 -1.80
CA LYS A 707 18.82 -9.78 -3.12
C LYS A 707 19.70 -10.69 -3.96
N HIS A 708 20.63 -11.37 -3.32
CA HIS A 708 21.68 -12.08 -4.05
C HIS A 708 21.59 -13.60 -3.89
N GLU A 709 21.48 -14.10 -2.67
CA GLU A 709 21.48 -15.55 -2.43
C GLU A 709 20.20 -16.22 -2.97
N ALA A 710 19.06 -15.53 -2.94
CA ALA A 710 17.82 -16.03 -3.56
C ALA A 710 17.95 -16.24 -5.08
N ASN A 711 18.83 -15.50 -5.72
CA ASN A 711 19.13 -15.63 -7.14
C ASN A 711 20.34 -16.55 -7.43
N GLY A 712 20.82 -17.29 -6.42
CA GLY A 712 21.98 -18.19 -6.56
C GLY A 712 23.34 -17.52 -6.45
N GLY A 713 23.39 -16.21 -6.11
CA GLY A 713 24.63 -15.48 -5.85
C GLY A 713 25.24 -15.86 -4.50
N LEU A 714 26.57 -16.02 -4.42
CA LEU A 714 27.26 -16.46 -3.20
C LEU A 714 27.93 -15.28 -2.48
N CYS A 715 27.16 -14.53 -1.72
CA CYS A 715 27.62 -13.34 -1.01
C CYS A 715 27.91 -13.61 0.47
N LEU A 716 27.22 -14.58 1.10
CA LEU A 716 27.30 -14.85 2.52
C LEU A 716 28.33 -15.92 2.88
N SER A 717 28.77 -15.94 4.11
CA SER A 717 29.56 -17.04 4.66
C SER A 717 28.68 -18.27 4.94
N LYS A 718 29.27 -19.46 4.92
CA LYS A 718 28.53 -20.72 5.18
C LYS A 718 27.73 -20.68 6.48
N PRO A 719 28.28 -20.28 7.66
CA PRO A 719 27.52 -20.24 8.91
C PRO A 719 26.30 -19.29 8.82
N VAL A 720 26.48 -18.12 8.20
CA VAL A 720 25.36 -17.16 8.05
C VAL A 720 24.27 -17.73 7.13
N ARG A 721 24.67 -18.36 6.02
CA ARG A 721 23.73 -19.01 5.09
C ARG A 721 22.91 -20.09 5.78
N GLU A 722 23.55 -20.92 6.62
CA GLU A 722 22.86 -21.96 7.40
C GLU A 722 21.86 -21.38 8.41
N ILE A 723 22.22 -20.28 9.08
CA ILE A 723 21.33 -19.58 10.02
C ILE A 723 20.13 -19.00 9.26
N LEU A 724 20.38 -18.27 8.17
CA LEU A 724 19.32 -17.63 7.39
C LEU A 724 18.41 -18.65 6.70
N ALA A 725 18.96 -19.71 6.13
CA ALA A 725 18.15 -20.80 5.57
C ALA A 725 17.23 -21.46 6.63
N THR A 726 17.67 -21.51 7.89
CA THR A 726 16.88 -22.12 8.97
C THR A 726 15.78 -21.21 9.48
N TYR A 727 16.06 -19.92 9.65
CA TYR A 727 15.16 -18.97 10.31
C TYR A 727 14.48 -17.97 9.41
N CYS A 728 15.01 -17.74 8.20
CA CYS A 728 14.44 -16.90 7.15
C CYS A 728 14.38 -17.69 5.82
N PRO A 729 13.66 -18.82 5.81
CA PRO A 729 13.71 -19.76 4.71
C PRO A 729 13.08 -19.19 3.43
N PHE A 730 13.68 -19.50 2.30
CA PHE A 730 13.10 -19.25 1.00
C PHE A 730 11.77 -20.00 0.79
N THR A 731 10.94 -19.53 -0.11
CA THR A 731 9.79 -20.29 -0.59
C THR A 731 10.20 -21.64 -1.17
N LYS A 732 9.27 -22.59 -1.24
CA LYS A 732 9.55 -23.95 -1.69
C LYS A 732 10.20 -23.99 -3.08
N GLU A 733 9.68 -23.20 -4.00
CA GLU A 733 10.18 -23.10 -5.38
C GLU A 733 11.62 -22.59 -5.43
N LEU A 734 11.93 -21.55 -4.67
CA LEU A 734 13.29 -21.01 -4.60
C LEU A 734 14.24 -21.99 -3.91
N ARG A 735 13.79 -22.71 -2.86
CA ARG A 735 14.63 -23.72 -2.21
C ARG A 735 15.00 -24.88 -3.15
N GLU A 736 14.06 -25.31 -3.99
CA GLU A 736 14.29 -26.34 -5.00
C GLU A 736 15.32 -25.87 -6.01
N LYS A 737 15.15 -24.66 -6.56
CA LYS A 737 16.06 -24.05 -7.54
C LYS A 737 17.47 -23.80 -6.97
N VAL A 738 17.56 -23.22 -5.78
CA VAL A 738 18.86 -22.89 -5.15
C VAL A 738 19.53 -24.16 -4.60
N GLY A 739 18.75 -25.13 -4.13
CA GLY A 739 19.24 -26.41 -3.57
C GLY A 739 19.95 -27.32 -4.57
N GLU A 740 19.83 -27.08 -5.88
CA GLU A 740 20.62 -27.76 -6.91
C GLU A 740 22.12 -27.40 -6.82
N GLN A 741 22.44 -26.24 -6.24
CA GLN A 741 23.82 -25.81 -6.08
C GLN A 741 24.48 -26.48 -4.87
N PRO A 742 25.67 -27.10 -4.99
CA PRO A 742 26.33 -27.83 -3.92
C PRO A 742 26.55 -27.02 -2.64
N LEU A 743 26.78 -25.71 -2.76
CA LEU A 743 27.08 -24.83 -1.63
C LEU A 743 25.84 -24.48 -0.78
N TYR A 744 24.63 -24.78 -1.25
CA TYR A 744 23.39 -24.60 -0.49
C TYR A 744 22.91 -25.92 0.13
N GLN A 745 23.40 -27.08 -0.30
CA GLN A 745 22.88 -28.37 0.14
C GLN A 745 22.94 -28.57 1.66
N GLU A 746 24.01 -28.12 2.32
CA GLU A 746 24.12 -28.25 3.79
C GLU A 746 23.10 -27.37 4.51
N ALA A 747 22.92 -26.12 4.01
CA ALA A 747 21.94 -25.20 4.57
C ALA A 747 20.50 -25.71 4.38
N MET A 748 20.18 -26.27 3.21
CA MET A 748 18.87 -26.87 2.93
C MET A 748 18.65 -28.13 3.76
N THR A 749 19.67 -28.98 3.92
CA THR A 749 19.63 -30.18 4.78
C THR A 749 19.35 -29.80 6.22
N ARG A 750 20.01 -28.75 6.74
CA ARG A 750 19.78 -28.24 8.09
C ARG A 750 18.33 -27.75 8.24
N PHE A 751 17.83 -26.95 7.32
CA PHE A 751 16.44 -26.49 7.30
C PHE A 751 15.45 -27.64 7.34
N MET A 752 15.59 -28.61 6.44
CA MET A 752 14.67 -29.77 6.35
C MET A 752 14.70 -30.61 7.64
N ARG A 753 15.86 -30.75 8.25
CA ARG A 753 16.01 -31.48 9.53
C ARG A 753 15.29 -30.76 10.67
N GLU A 754 15.51 -29.47 10.85
CA GLU A 754 14.89 -28.70 11.94
C GLU A 754 13.37 -28.59 11.76
N ARG A 755 12.89 -28.35 10.52
CA ARG A 755 11.48 -28.37 10.17
C ARG A 755 10.84 -29.74 10.44
N GLY A 756 11.50 -30.82 9.99
CA GLY A 756 11.01 -32.19 10.21
C GLY A 756 10.93 -32.58 11.69
N LYS A 757 11.80 -32.06 12.55
CA LYS A 757 11.69 -32.21 13.99
C LYS A 757 10.44 -31.54 14.53
N LYS A 758 10.22 -30.27 14.19
CA LYS A 758 9.03 -29.49 14.59
C LYS A 758 7.75 -30.19 14.14
N LEU A 759 7.66 -30.62 12.89
CA LEU A 759 6.50 -31.34 12.37
C LEU A 759 6.22 -32.65 13.12
N LYS A 760 7.25 -33.46 13.38
CA LYS A 760 7.11 -34.70 14.16
C LYS A 760 6.63 -34.45 15.60
N GLU A 761 7.11 -33.38 16.25
CA GLU A 761 6.65 -32.97 17.57
C GLU A 761 5.16 -32.63 17.56
N TYR A 762 4.70 -31.84 16.57
CA TYR A 762 3.27 -31.53 16.43
C TYR A 762 2.45 -32.77 16.11
N ASP A 763 2.88 -33.64 15.19
CA ASP A 763 2.15 -34.86 14.84
C ASP A 763 1.99 -35.80 16.04
N LEU A 764 3.01 -35.91 16.92
CA LEU A 764 2.93 -36.69 18.15
C LEU A 764 1.92 -36.08 19.13
N ARG A 765 1.94 -34.77 19.34
CA ARG A 765 0.99 -34.04 20.19
C ARG A 765 -0.44 -34.16 19.66
N PHE A 766 -0.64 -34.03 18.36
CA PHE A 766 -1.95 -34.19 17.70
C PHE A 766 -2.54 -35.59 17.96
N ARG A 767 -1.74 -36.65 17.84
CA ARG A 767 -2.19 -38.02 18.13
C ARG A 767 -2.64 -38.17 19.61
N VAL A 768 -1.92 -37.53 20.54
CA VAL A 768 -2.30 -37.55 21.98
C VAL A 768 -3.61 -36.81 22.19
N TRP A 769 -3.74 -35.61 21.66
CA TRP A 769 -4.96 -34.79 21.81
C TRP A 769 -6.18 -35.42 21.14
N GLN A 770 -6.02 -36.08 19.98
CA GLN A 770 -7.08 -36.82 19.32
C GLN A 770 -7.51 -38.06 20.13
N LYS A 771 -6.56 -38.76 20.75
CA LYS A 771 -6.86 -39.87 21.64
C LYS A 771 -7.64 -39.40 22.87
N ASP A 772 -7.31 -38.25 23.39
CA ASP A 772 -7.99 -37.64 24.54
C ASP A 772 -9.31 -36.92 24.12
N LYS A 773 -9.70 -37.00 22.84
CA LYS A 773 -10.90 -36.40 22.28
C LYS A 773 -10.95 -34.86 22.51
N LEU A 774 -9.79 -34.22 22.50
CA LEU A 774 -9.71 -32.74 22.63
C LEU A 774 -9.93 -32.09 21.27
N GLU A 775 -10.73 -31.04 21.27
CA GLU A 775 -10.86 -30.14 20.10
C GLU A 775 -9.59 -29.30 20.01
N ILE A 776 -8.87 -29.46 18.88
CA ILE A 776 -7.60 -28.77 18.66
C ILE A 776 -7.91 -27.37 18.13
N PRO A 777 -7.40 -26.29 18.77
CA PRO A 777 -7.56 -24.94 18.27
C PRO A 777 -7.01 -24.77 16.85
N LYS A 778 -7.67 -23.94 16.07
CA LYS A 778 -7.30 -23.66 14.68
C LYS A 778 -5.85 -23.15 14.57
N GLU A 779 -5.44 -22.26 15.45
CA GLU A 779 -4.10 -21.65 15.48
C GLU A 779 -3.00 -22.70 15.62
N ILE A 780 -3.27 -23.76 16.37
CA ILE A 780 -2.32 -24.89 16.54
C ILE A 780 -2.34 -25.78 15.29
N SER A 781 -3.52 -25.98 14.70
CA SER A 781 -3.63 -26.70 13.41
C SER A 781 -2.90 -25.94 12.30
N ASP A 782 -3.15 -24.65 12.18
CA ASP A 782 -2.50 -23.77 11.19
C ASP A 782 -0.96 -23.78 11.38
N THR A 783 -0.50 -23.85 12.63
CA THR A 783 0.95 -23.96 12.93
C THR A 783 1.54 -25.28 12.44
N ARG A 784 0.87 -26.39 12.65
CA ARG A 784 1.30 -27.66 12.10
C ARG A 784 1.35 -27.62 10.57
N ASP A 785 0.35 -27.06 9.96
CA ASP A 785 0.24 -26.92 8.50
C ASP A 785 1.31 -25.98 7.94
N PHE A 786 1.67 -24.92 8.67
CA PHE A 786 2.83 -24.07 8.35
C PHE A 786 4.11 -24.91 8.23
N TYR A 787 4.37 -25.83 9.16
CA TYR A 787 5.53 -26.72 9.08
C TYR A 787 5.34 -27.88 8.07
N ALA A 788 4.12 -28.23 7.69
CA ALA A 788 3.88 -29.29 6.72
C ALA A 788 3.98 -28.82 5.26
N ASN A 789 3.49 -27.62 4.96
CA ASN A 789 3.31 -27.12 3.59
C ASN A 789 4.49 -26.29 3.07
N ASN A 790 5.21 -25.64 3.96
CA ASN A 790 6.36 -24.82 3.63
C ASN A 790 7.69 -25.56 3.92
#